data_9491faa22b3c102099c86256488694d5
#
_entry.id   9491faa22b3c102099c86256488694d5
#
_cell.length_a   1.000
_cell.length_b   1.000
_cell.length_c   1.000
_cell.angle_alpha   90.00
_cell.angle_beta   90.00
_cell.angle_gamma   90.00
#
_symmetry.space_group_name_H-M   'P 1'
#
loop_
_entity.id
_entity.type
_entity.pdbx_description
1 polymer ?
#
loop_
_entity_poly.entity_id
_entity_poly.type
_entity_poly.pdbx_seq_one_letter_code
_entity_poly.pdbx_strand_id
1 'polypeptide(L)'
;MSTSLTFSGWSWLVPALAFVGVAALILAWSYRASAGHPAKLRWTCLGLKALGITALALCLLEPLWLGQRARPGANLLAVVADNSQSLQVNDRGETKSRGDAVRSLVDVQSGWQTALTDTFDVRRYVFDSRLQATKDFSELAFDGRSSAIGSTLRTLGERFQGRPLAGILLVTDGNATDLAPGAPLDLRGLPPIYPVVVGKRDPVHDIAIQQVAVSQSSFEDAPVTVQADVTTAGFRGEAITARLVDRNGRVVQEQTIDARGDGETLAYRFQLKPEQPGLSFYQVKVGPRDAAPPPPGGAAPAAGREATVANNARVFTVDRGQGPFRVLYVSGRPNWEFKFLNRAVQMDEQVQLVALIRVAKREPKFDFRGRAGETSNPLFRGFGNQAPEEVQRYDQPVLVRLNTRDEIELRAGFPRTAEELYGYHAVIVDDLEAEFFGPDQALLLQKFVSERGGGFLMLGGMESFQEGKYSRTPIGDMLPVYLDREDGSYQPPGPVHFQLAREGWLQAWARLRDNETDERARLEGMPPFEVLNRVRGMKPGASVIASVRDEKGNELPGLAIQRFGRGRTAALMVGDMWRWGMRDANSQADLGRAWRQLVRWLIADVPLRVQASIEPLPADANGAVQVQVRVRDEKFQPVDDALVTVDIEPVIFEGTQTAGAAPIRIEAEPALSEPGLYQAAYVPRHTGGYKAIATVKNQAGADLGRGEAGWSSDLAADEFRSLVPNVALLEEIARRSGGEVIPAANLDAFARKLGYPRAPIDDLL
;
A
#
# COMPACT_ATOMS: atom_id res chain seq x y z
N MET A 1 -50.21 -18.25 -18.47
CA MET A 1 -49.85 -19.51 -19.17
C MET A 1 -49.87 -19.24 -20.66
N SER A 2 -48.72 -19.21 -21.33
CA SER A 2 -48.65 -19.14 -22.80
C SER A 2 -48.72 -20.56 -23.32
N THR A 3 -49.86 -20.91 -23.90
CA THR A 3 -50.03 -22.18 -24.62
C THR A 3 -49.69 -21.91 -26.10
N SER A 4 -48.80 -22.65 -26.69
CA SER A 4 -48.50 -22.59 -28.13
C SER A 4 -49.03 -23.88 -28.78
N LEU A 5 -49.75 -23.72 -29.90
CA LEU A 5 -50.19 -24.83 -30.70
C LEU A 5 -49.09 -25.13 -31.74
N THR A 6 -48.51 -26.34 -31.72
CA THR A 6 -47.54 -26.79 -32.71
C THR A 6 -48.09 -28.05 -33.41
N PHE A 7 -47.63 -28.27 -34.65
CA PHE A 7 -48.08 -29.43 -35.44
C PHE A 7 -46.87 -30.36 -35.63
N SER A 8 -46.89 -31.60 -35.10
CA SER A 8 -45.80 -32.54 -35.26
C SER A 8 -45.82 -33.23 -36.62
N GLY A 9 -46.97 -33.31 -37.25
CA GLY A 9 -47.21 -33.97 -38.53
C GLY A 9 -46.99 -33.13 -39.77
N TRP A 10 -46.04 -32.14 -39.81
CA TRP A 10 -45.78 -31.27 -40.97
C TRP A 10 -45.47 -32.06 -42.26
N SER A 11 -44.90 -33.26 -42.19
CA SER A 11 -44.62 -34.14 -43.31
C SER A 11 -45.93 -34.65 -43.98
N TRP A 12 -47.04 -34.66 -43.24
CA TRP A 12 -48.35 -35.11 -43.72
C TRP A 12 -49.19 -33.93 -44.27
N LEU A 13 -48.68 -32.70 -44.31
CA LEU A 13 -49.40 -31.55 -44.84
C LEU A 13 -49.81 -31.73 -46.29
N VAL A 14 -48.89 -32.22 -47.14
CA VAL A 14 -49.14 -32.45 -48.59
C VAL A 14 -50.13 -33.59 -48.78
N PRO A 15 -49.99 -34.78 -48.12
CA PRO A 15 -50.99 -35.83 -48.17
C PRO A 15 -52.36 -35.42 -47.63
N ALA A 16 -52.43 -34.65 -46.55
CA ALA A 16 -53.67 -34.10 -45.99
C ALA A 16 -54.41 -33.15 -46.96
N LEU A 17 -53.68 -32.26 -47.61
CA LEU A 17 -54.25 -31.36 -48.64
C LEU A 17 -54.73 -32.14 -49.87
N ALA A 18 -53.94 -33.17 -50.30
CA ALA A 18 -54.35 -34.05 -51.41
C ALA A 18 -55.62 -34.80 -51.02
N PHE A 19 -55.72 -35.35 -49.82
CA PHE A 19 -56.90 -36.05 -49.31
C PHE A 19 -58.14 -35.11 -49.26
N VAL A 20 -58.04 -33.94 -48.78
CA VAL A 20 -59.10 -32.91 -48.75
C VAL A 20 -59.51 -32.55 -50.17
N GLY A 21 -58.57 -32.37 -51.09
CA GLY A 21 -58.79 -32.05 -52.51
C GLY A 21 -59.58 -33.20 -53.23
N VAL A 22 -59.13 -34.47 -53.08
CA VAL A 22 -59.81 -35.62 -53.68
C VAL A 22 -61.23 -35.80 -53.06
N ALA A 23 -61.35 -35.69 -51.72
CA ALA A 23 -62.63 -35.73 -51.02
C ALA A 23 -63.61 -34.66 -51.49
N ALA A 24 -63.12 -33.39 -51.68
CA ALA A 24 -63.90 -32.29 -52.19
C ALA A 24 -64.39 -32.53 -53.62
N LEU A 25 -63.59 -33.12 -54.47
CA LEU A 25 -63.96 -33.50 -55.81
C LEU A 25 -65.02 -34.59 -55.80
N ILE A 26 -64.88 -35.63 -54.97
CA ILE A 26 -65.89 -36.71 -54.82
C ILE A 26 -67.18 -36.11 -54.28
N LEU A 27 -67.15 -35.27 -53.28
CA LEU A 27 -68.29 -34.57 -52.74
C LEU A 27 -68.99 -33.76 -53.82
N ALA A 28 -68.28 -32.91 -54.53
CA ALA A 28 -68.81 -32.08 -55.59
C ALA A 28 -69.47 -32.90 -56.69
N TRP A 29 -68.86 -34.05 -57.09
CA TRP A 29 -69.42 -34.96 -58.03
C TRP A 29 -70.69 -35.69 -57.53
N SER A 30 -70.65 -36.22 -56.30
CA SER A 30 -71.77 -36.92 -55.66
C SER A 30 -72.98 -35.99 -55.45
N TYR A 31 -72.73 -34.69 -55.05
CA TYR A 31 -73.85 -33.80 -54.83
C TYR A 31 -74.41 -33.14 -56.14
N ARG A 32 -73.63 -33.15 -57.21
CA ARG A 32 -74.15 -32.79 -58.51
C ARG A 32 -75.14 -33.82 -59.00
N ALA A 33 -74.93 -35.14 -58.71
CA ALA A 33 -75.82 -36.25 -59.10
C ALA A 33 -77.10 -36.29 -58.22
N SER A 34 -77.13 -35.64 -57.07
CA SER A 34 -78.25 -35.69 -56.10
C SER A 34 -79.21 -34.49 -56.24
N ALA A 35 -79.53 -34.03 -57.45
CA ALA A 35 -80.34 -32.82 -57.70
C ALA A 35 -81.81 -32.90 -57.27
N GLY A 36 -82.31 -34.09 -56.90
CA GLY A 36 -83.75 -34.29 -56.53
C GLY A 36 -84.09 -34.10 -55.07
N HIS A 37 -83.17 -33.70 -54.18
CA HIS A 37 -83.45 -33.51 -52.73
C HIS A 37 -83.55 -32.02 -52.37
N PRO A 38 -84.22 -31.65 -51.22
CA PRO A 38 -84.42 -30.28 -50.80
C PRO A 38 -83.04 -29.63 -50.55
N ALA A 39 -82.91 -28.40 -51.04
CA ALA A 39 -81.63 -27.68 -51.01
C ALA A 39 -81.05 -27.48 -49.56
N LYS A 40 -81.93 -27.27 -48.57
CA LYS A 40 -81.50 -27.16 -47.14
C LYS A 40 -80.87 -28.50 -46.62
N LEU A 41 -81.43 -29.61 -46.88
CA LEU A 41 -80.89 -30.94 -46.48
C LEU A 41 -79.51 -31.22 -47.16
N ARG A 42 -79.42 -30.81 -48.40
CA ARG A 42 -78.18 -31.00 -49.21
C ARG A 42 -77.01 -30.16 -48.69
N TRP A 43 -77.26 -28.90 -48.35
CA TRP A 43 -76.25 -28.04 -47.77
C TRP A 43 -75.84 -28.43 -46.37
N THR A 44 -76.75 -28.88 -45.49
CA THR A 44 -76.46 -29.36 -44.15
C THR A 44 -75.63 -30.66 -44.19
N CYS A 45 -75.97 -31.61 -45.03
CA CYS A 45 -75.21 -32.83 -45.19
C CYS A 45 -73.83 -32.58 -45.81
N LEU A 46 -73.70 -31.65 -46.79
CA LEU A 46 -72.44 -31.24 -47.36
C LEU A 46 -71.57 -30.61 -46.30
N GLY A 47 -72.14 -29.69 -45.45
CA GLY A 47 -71.40 -29.05 -44.37
C GLY A 47 -70.91 -30.03 -43.31
N LEU A 48 -71.73 -30.97 -42.91
CA LEU A 48 -71.35 -32.01 -41.96
C LEU A 48 -70.19 -32.92 -42.50
N LYS A 49 -70.27 -33.35 -43.79
CA LYS A 49 -69.23 -34.12 -44.38
C LYS A 49 -67.93 -33.32 -44.58
N ALA A 50 -68.01 -32.06 -45.01
CA ALA A 50 -66.86 -31.20 -45.13
C ALA A 50 -66.18 -30.97 -43.75
N LEU A 51 -66.97 -30.74 -42.69
CA LEU A 51 -66.45 -30.60 -41.33
C LEU A 51 -65.79 -31.88 -40.86
N GLY A 52 -66.34 -33.04 -41.12
CA GLY A 52 -65.73 -34.33 -40.80
C GLY A 52 -64.43 -34.60 -41.52
N ILE A 53 -64.36 -34.25 -42.83
CA ILE A 53 -63.15 -34.43 -43.63
C ILE A 53 -62.05 -33.43 -43.14
N THR A 54 -62.45 -32.20 -42.83
CA THR A 54 -61.49 -31.17 -42.31
C THR A 54 -60.97 -31.59 -40.93
N ALA A 55 -61.84 -32.11 -40.08
CA ALA A 55 -61.43 -32.64 -38.77
C ALA A 55 -60.45 -33.80 -38.91
N LEU A 56 -60.71 -34.71 -39.84
CA LEU A 56 -59.82 -35.86 -40.12
C LEU A 56 -58.45 -35.41 -40.68
N ALA A 57 -58.45 -34.41 -41.56
CA ALA A 57 -57.23 -33.78 -42.09
C ALA A 57 -56.43 -33.04 -41.01
N LEU A 58 -57.12 -32.40 -40.09
CA LEU A 58 -56.49 -31.76 -38.93
C LEU A 58 -55.89 -32.80 -37.97
N CYS A 59 -56.53 -33.98 -37.79
CA CYS A 59 -55.98 -35.05 -37.00
C CYS A 59 -54.70 -35.62 -37.60
N LEU A 60 -54.56 -35.66 -38.95
CA LEU A 60 -53.37 -36.10 -39.64
C LEU A 60 -52.18 -35.17 -39.39
N LEU A 61 -52.41 -33.89 -39.06
CA LEU A 61 -51.40 -32.90 -38.72
C LEU A 61 -50.94 -32.95 -37.25
N GLU A 62 -51.52 -33.85 -36.46
CA GLU A 62 -51.21 -34.05 -35.04
C GLU A 62 -51.05 -32.73 -34.27
N PRO A 63 -52.13 -31.95 -34.07
CA PRO A 63 -52.06 -30.74 -33.30
C PRO A 63 -51.69 -31.04 -31.85
N LEU A 64 -50.53 -30.60 -31.41
CA LEU A 64 -50.05 -30.73 -30.05
C LEU A 64 -50.21 -29.39 -29.32
N TRP A 65 -50.86 -29.44 -28.21
CA TRP A 65 -50.94 -28.29 -27.29
C TRP A 65 -49.81 -28.38 -26.30
N LEU A 66 -48.75 -27.60 -26.52
CA LEU A 66 -47.60 -27.49 -25.63
C LEU A 66 -47.96 -26.60 -24.45
N GLY A 67 -48.17 -27.19 -23.31
CA GLY A 67 -48.23 -26.51 -22.04
C GLY A 67 -46.92 -26.59 -21.33
N GLN A 68 -46.20 -25.46 -21.17
CA GLN A 68 -44.99 -25.45 -20.34
C GLN A 68 -45.37 -25.59 -18.89
N ARG A 69 -45.13 -26.74 -18.27
CA ARG A 69 -45.13 -26.92 -16.82
C ARG A 69 -43.66 -26.88 -16.35
N ALA A 70 -43.37 -26.01 -15.35
CA ALA A 70 -42.12 -26.13 -14.66
C ALA A 70 -42.04 -27.45 -13.91
N ARG A 71 -40.98 -28.18 -14.13
CA ARG A 71 -40.70 -29.42 -13.40
C ARG A 71 -40.26 -29.06 -12.00
N PRO A 72 -40.87 -29.53 -10.92
CA PRO A 72 -40.38 -29.33 -9.58
C PRO A 72 -38.90 -29.72 -9.50
N GLY A 73 -38.02 -28.85 -8.95
CA GLY A 73 -36.59 -29.06 -8.83
C GLY A 73 -35.76 -28.76 -10.08
N ALA A 74 -36.35 -28.34 -11.22
CA ALA A 74 -35.59 -27.98 -12.42
C ALA A 74 -34.90 -26.58 -12.31
N ASN A 75 -35.46 -25.67 -11.52
CA ASN A 75 -34.89 -24.37 -11.26
C ASN A 75 -34.04 -24.40 -10.00
N LEU A 76 -32.84 -23.85 -10.10
CA LEU A 76 -31.94 -23.69 -8.96
C LEU A 76 -32.29 -22.44 -8.16
N LEU A 77 -32.19 -22.51 -6.84
CA LEU A 77 -32.25 -21.35 -5.93
C LEU A 77 -31.07 -21.43 -4.97
N ALA A 78 -30.30 -20.35 -4.83
CA ALA A 78 -29.20 -20.28 -3.87
C ALA A 78 -29.67 -19.62 -2.57
N VAL A 79 -29.45 -20.29 -1.44
CA VAL A 79 -29.58 -19.71 -0.11
C VAL A 79 -28.19 -19.54 0.48
N VAL A 80 -27.82 -18.33 0.79
CA VAL A 80 -26.46 -17.95 1.17
C VAL A 80 -26.51 -17.27 2.54
N ALA A 81 -25.86 -17.86 3.54
CA ALA A 81 -25.84 -17.33 4.90
C ALA A 81 -24.43 -16.82 5.23
N ASP A 82 -24.39 -15.65 5.84
CA ASP A 82 -23.20 -15.04 6.39
C ASP A 82 -22.73 -15.80 7.65
N ASN A 83 -21.43 -16.10 7.73
CA ASN A 83 -20.80 -16.79 8.86
C ASN A 83 -19.77 -15.90 9.56
N SER A 84 -19.82 -14.59 9.35
CA SER A 84 -18.86 -13.63 9.90
C SER A 84 -19.04 -13.38 11.39
N GLN A 85 -17.95 -12.93 12.04
CA GLN A 85 -17.92 -12.64 13.48
C GLN A 85 -18.83 -11.48 13.88
N SER A 86 -19.16 -10.55 12.98
CA SER A 86 -20.11 -9.45 13.26
C SER A 86 -21.48 -9.94 13.71
N LEU A 87 -21.85 -11.17 13.35
CA LEU A 87 -23.09 -11.79 13.77
C LEU A 87 -23.06 -12.34 15.21
N GLN A 88 -21.91 -12.38 15.89
CA GLN A 88 -21.84 -12.74 17.32
C GLN A 88 -22.36 -11.62 18.24
N VAL A 89 -22.55 -10.41 17.70
CA VAL A 89 -23.01 -9.25 18.46
C VAL A 89 -24.48 -9.40 18.82
N ASN A 90 -24.84 -8.94 20.05
CA ASN A 90 -26.21 -8.84 20.50
C ASN A 90 -26.76 -7.45 20.17
N ASP A 91 -27.91 -7.38 19.51
CA ASP A 91 -28.62 -6.12 19.32
C ASP A 91 -29.16 -5.58 20.65
N ARG A 92 -29.32 -4.26 20.70
CA ARG A 92 -29.82 -3.59 21.91
C ARG A 92 -31.14 -4.18 22.39
N GLY A 93 -31.18 -4.67 23.63
CA GLY A 93 -32.35 -5.26 24.25
C GLY A 93 -32.63 -6.71 23.86
N GLU A 94 -31.76 -7.35 23.07
CA GLU A 94 -31.86 -8.78 22.75
C GLU A 94 -30.92 -9.58 23.68
N THR A 95 -31.39 -10.78 24.04
CA THR A 95 -30.59 -11.74 24.83
C THR A 95 -29.84 -12.74 23.96
N LYS A 96 -30.20 -12.82 22.69
CA LYS A 96 -29.59 -13.72 21.70
C LYS A 96 -28.72 -12.91 20.73
N SER A 97 -27.66 -13.52 20.25
CA SER A 97 -26.83 -12.94 19.22
C SER A 97 -27.55 -12.90 17.86
N ARG A 98 -27.09 -12.06 16.94
CA ARG A 98 -27.55 -12.07 15.55
C ARG A 98 -27.35 -13.44 14.92
N GLY A 99 -26.23 -14.12 15.24
CA GLY A 99 -25.93 -15.46 14.79
C GLY A 99 -26.94 -16.50 15.24
N ASP A 100 -27.42 -16.40 16.49
CA ASP A 100 -28.50 -17.28 16.96
C ASP A 100 -29.82 -17.02 16.21
N ALA A 101 -30.11 -15.77 15.90
CA ALA A 101 -31.25 -15.40 15.08
C ALA A 101 -31.13 -15.95 13.65
N VAL A 102 -29.93 -15.83 13.01
CA VAL A 102 -29.64 -16.43 11.70
C VAL A 102 -29.80 -17.94 11.76
N ARG A 103 -29.20 -18.61 12.73
CA ARG A 103 -29.28 -20.08 12.87
C ARG A 103 -30.73 -20.55 12.96
N SER A 104 -31.56 -19.84 13.75
CA SER A 104 -32.99 -20.12 13.84
C SER A 104 -33.74 -19.82 12.54
N LEU A 105 -33.32 -18.83 11.80
CA LEU A 105 -33.95 -18.40 10.54
C LEU A 105 -33.66 -19.41 9.41
N VAL A 106 -32.41 -19.88 9.28
CA VAL A 106 -31.97 -20.77 8.22
C VAL A 106 -32.08 -22.26 8.58
N ASP A 107 -32.83 -22.60 9.62
CA ASP A 107 -33.12 -23.99 9.96
C ASP A 107 -33.82 -24.66 8.78
N VAL A 108 -33.30 -25.81 8.33
CA VAL A 108 -33.81 -26.58 7.20
C VAL A 108 -35.26 -27.03 7.41
N GLN A 109 -35.69 -27.16 8.66
CA GLN A 109 -37.08 -27.53 9.01
C GLN A 109 -38.04 -26.34 9.04
N SER A 110 -37.57 -25.11 8.79
CA SER A 110 -38.42 -23.92 8.71
C SER A 110 -39.44 -24.04 7.56
N GLY A 111 -40.65 -23.52 7.77
CA GLY A 111 -41.74 -23.60 6.79
C GLY A 111 -41.37 -23.03 5.42
N TRP A 112 -40.63 -21.92 5.38
CA TRP A 112 -40.23 -21.29 4.13
C TRP A 112 -39.18 -22.14 3.35
N GLN A 113 -38.25 -22.79 4.05
CA GLN A 113 -37.28 -23.69 3.38
C GLN A 113 -37.94 -24.92 2.78
N THR A 114 -38.89 -25.51 3.51
CA THR A 114 -39.70 -26.61 3.01
C THR A 114 -40.46 -26.21 1.76
N ALA A 115 -41.17 -25.08 1.79
CA ALA A 115 -41.91 -24.57 0.64
C ALA A 115 -41.00 -24.28 -0.59
N LEU A 116 -39.77 -23.79 -0.38
CA LEU A 116 -38.82 -23.59 -1.47
C LEU A 116 -38.28 -24.91 -2.00
N THR A 117 -38.02 -25.89 -1.14
CA THR A 117 -37.50 -27.22 -1.56
C THR A 117 -38.52 -28.00 -2.37
N ASP A 118 -39.83 -27.79 -2.14
CA ASP A 118 -40.90 -28.40 -2.94
C ASP A 118 -40.95 -27.85 -4.38
N THR A 119 -40.42 -26.65 -4.61
CA THR A 119 -40.53 -25.93 -5.89
C THR A 119 -39.17 -25.83 -6.63
N PHE A 120 -38.08 -25.71 -5.89
CA PHE A 120 -36.72 -25.46 -6.41
C PHE A 120 -35.73 -26.52 -5.96
N ASP A 121 -34.66 -26.71 -6.72
CA ASP A 121 -33.44 -27.36 -6.24
C ASP A 121 -32.64 -26.33 -5.42
N VAL A 122 -32.82 -26.38 -4.11
CA VAL A 122 -32.23 -25.39 -3.19
C VAL A 122 -30.76 -25.75 -2.92
N ARG A 123 -29.86 -24.85 -3.34
CA ARG A 123 -28.40 -24.91 -3.08
C ARG A 123 -28.06 -24.02 -1.91
N ARG A 124 -27.46 -24.59 -0.86
CA ARG A 124 -27.11 -23.91 0.38
C ARG A 124 -25.64 -23.61 0.44
N TYR A 125 -25.34 -22.39 0.82
CA TYR A 125 -23.95 -21.89 0.96
C TYR A 125 -23.82 -21.09 2.26
N VAL A 126 -22.64 -21.20 2.85
CA VAL A 126 -22.15 -20.28 3.87
C VAL A 126 -21.00 -19.48 3.28
N PHE A 127 -20.84 -18.25 3.72
CA PHE A 127 -19.72 -17.45 3.32
C PHE A 127 -19.13 -16.66 4.50
N ASP A 128 -17.85 -16.49 4.44
CA ASP A 128 -17.05 -15.58 5.24
C ASP A 128 -16.09 -14.85 4.29
N SER A 129 -14.83 -15.21 4.26
CA SER A 129 -13.84 -14.83 3.25
C SER A 129 -13.99 -15.61 1.94
N ARG A 130 -14.70 -16.72 1.95
CA ARG A 130 -14.93 -17.64 0.81
C ARG A 130 -16.33 -18.24 0.84
N LEU A 131 -16.83 -18.51 -0.34
CA LEU A 131 -18.11 -19.21 -0.50
C LEU A 131 -17.92 -20.74 -0.37
N GLN A 132 -18.61 -21.37 0.58
CA GLN A 132 -18.57 -22.79 0.84
C GLN A 132 -19.98 -23.39 0.71
N ALA A 133 -20.07 -24.57 0.05
CA ALA A 133 -21.33 -25.28 -0.04
C ALA A 133 -21.59 -26.07 1.26
N THR A 134 -22.81 -25.98 1.79
CA THR A 134 -23.23 -26.71 2.98
C THR A 134 -24.51 -27.51 2.71
N LYS A 135 -24.79 -28.52 3.53
CA LYS A 135 -26.02 -29.32 3.42
C LYS A 135 -27.18 -28.69 4.18
N ASP A 136 -26.94 -28.20 5.39
CA ASP A 136 -27.98 -27.88 6.36
C ASP A 136 -27.70 -26.72 7.29
N PHE A 137 -26.69 -25.90 7.02
CA PHE A 137 -26.24 -24.78 7.85
C PHE A 137 -25.77 -25.13 9.29
N SER A 138 -25.58 -26.42 9.61
CA SER A 138 -25.08 -26.85 10.92
C SER A 138 -23.64 -26.37 11.18
N GLU A 139 -22.90 -26.02 10.11
CA GLU A 139 -21.50 -25.54 10.15
C GLU A 139 -21.38 -24.05 10.49
N LEU A 140 -22.51 -23.32 10.68
CA LEU A 140 -22.47 -21.91 11.07
C LEU A 140 -21.90 -21.75 12.47
N ALA A 141 -20.61 -21.40 12.56
CA ALA A 141 -19.90 -21.12 13.82
C ALA A 141 -19.82 -19.61 14.12
N PHE A 142 -20.04 -18.77 13.11
CA PHE A 142 -19.88 -17.30 13.16
C PHE A 142 -18.48 -16.90 13.63
N ASP A 143 -17.46 -17.60 13.16
CA ASP A 143 -16.04 -17.36 13.46
C ASP A 143 -15.27 -16.78 12.27
N GLY A 144 -15.96 -16.55 11.14
CA GLY A 144 -15.41 -15.92 9.95
C GLY A 144 -14.92 -14.50 10.20
N ARG A 145 -13.69 -14.20 9.76
CA ARG A 145 -13.00 -12.93 10.02
C ARG A 145 -13.31 -11.84 8.99
N SER A 146 -14.13 -12.14 8.01
CA SER A 146 -14.55 -11.20 6.99
C SER A 146 -15.94 -11.55 6.47
N SER A 147 -16.66 -10.57 5.95
CA SER A 147 -17.91 -10.73 5.23
C SER A 147 -17.70 -10.30 3.78
N ALA A 148 -17.23 -11.26 2.95
CA ALA A 148 -16.83 -11.01 1.57
C ALA A 148 -18.02 -11.09 0.61
N ILE A 149 -18.97 -10.15 0.72
CA ILE A 149 -20.21 -10.13 -0.08
C ILE A 149 -19.91 -9.99 -1.58
N GLY A 150 -19.00 -9.10 -1.96
CA GLY A 150 -18.67 -8.85 -3.37
C GLY A 150 -18.07 -10.06 -4.07
N SER A 151 -17.09 -10.72 -3.44
CA SER A 151 -16.47 -11.93 -3.99
C SER A 151 -17.41 -13.13 -3.98
N THR A 152 -18.28 -13.24 -2.98
CA THR A 152 -19.33 -14.25 -2.88
C THR A 152 -20.30 -14.16 -4.06
N LEU A 153 -20.81 -12.97 -4.36
CA LEU A 153 -21.72 -12.75 -5.48
C LEU A 153 -21.04 -13.02 -6.82
N ARG A 154 -19.78 -12.61 -7.00
CA ARG A 154 -18.99 -12.92 -8.20
C ARG A 154 -18.83 -14.43 -8.39
N THR A 155 -18.42 -15.15 -7.36
CA THR A 155 -18.24 -16.60 -7.39
C THR A 155 -19.53 -17.33 -7.70
N LEU A 156 -20.66 -16.86 -7.18
CA LEU A 156 -21.98 -17.42 -7.53
C LEU A 156 -22.32 -17.17 -9.01
N GLY A 157 -22.05 -15.97 -9.53
CA GLY A 157 -22.25 -15.65 -10.94
C GLY A 157 -21.44 -16.58 -11.86
N GLU A 158 -20.16 -16.80 -11.55
CA GLU A 158 -19.28 -17.70 -12.30
C GLU A 158 -19.74 -19.16 -12.21
N ARG A 159 -20.08 -19.63 -11.00
CA ARG A 159 -20.49 -21.04 -10.76
C ARG A 159 -21.79 -21.41 -11.45
N PHE A 160 -22.73 -20.48 -11.57
CA PHE A 160 -24.03 -20.73 -12.17
C PHE A 160 -24.19 -20.13 -13.57
N GLN A 161 -23.12 -19.69 -14.20
CA GLN A 161 -23.15 -19.19 -15.57
C GLN A 161 -23.77 -20.22 -16.52
N GLY A 162 -24.83 -19.84 -17.23
CA GLY A 162 -25.56 -20.72 -18.15
C GLY A 162 -26.49 -21.73 -17.50
N ARG A 163 -26.72 -21.68 -16.18
CA ARG A 163 -27.71 -22.52 -15.47
C ARG A 163 -28.94 -21.71 -15.05
N PRO A 164 -30.13 -22.29 -14.97
CA PRO A 164 -31.37 -21.59 -14.64
C PRO A 164 -31.42 -21.33 -13.12
N LEU A 165 -30.69 -20.30 -12.63
CA LEU A 165 -30.76 -19.85 -11.25
C LEU A 165 -31.89 -18.84 -11.10
N ALA A 166 -32.92 -19.20 -10.32
CA ALA A 166 -34.14 -18.40 -10.13
C ALA A 166 -33.93 -17.16 -9.26
N GLY A 167 -33.01 -17.25 -8.31
CA GLY A 167 -32.68 -16.17 -7.39
C GLY A 167 -31.63 -16.55 -6.38
N ILE A 168 -31.15 -15.56 -5.66
CA ILE A 168 -30.22 -15.70 -4.52
C ILE A 168 -30.87 -15.08 -3.29
N LEU A 169 -31.12 -15.88 -2.26
CA LEU A 169 -31.52 -15.39 -0.94
C LEU A 169 -30.25 -15.19 -0.12
N LEU A 170 -29.94 -13.94 0.23
CA LEU A 170 -28.73 -13.56 0.93
C LEU A 170 -29.03 -13.11 2.36
N VAL A 171 -28.64 -13.90 3.37
CA VAL A 171 -28.87 -13.64 4.78
C VAL A 171 -27.58 -13.05 5.38
N THR A 172 -27.59 -11.75 5.69
CA THR A 172 -26.40 -11.01 6.18
C THR A 172 -26.83 -9.71 6.87
N ASP A 173 -25.93 -9.10 7.65
CA ASP A 173 -26.11 -7.72 8.13
C ASP A 173 -25.65 -6.67 7.09
N GLY A 174 -25.03 -7.09 5.99
CA GLY A 174 -24.62 -6.23 4.90
C GLY A 174 -23.31 -5.47 5.10
N ASN A 175 -22.58 -5.72 6.19
CA ASN A 175 -21.29 -5.08 6.46
C ASN A 175 -20.17 -5.76 5.67
N ALA A 176 -20.09 -5.47 4.36
CA ALA A 176 -19.09 -6.06 3.47
C ALA A 176 -17.69 -5.55 3.79
N THR A 177 -16.73 -6.47 3.98
CA THR A 177 -15.32 -6.16 4.24
C THR A 177 -14.49 -6.05 2.96
N ASP A 178 -14.97 -6.62 1.85
CA ASP A 178 -14.30 -6.64 0.55
C ASP A 178 -14.77 -5.53 -0.41
N LEU A 179 -15.63 -4.61 0.05
CA LEU A 179 -16.16 -3.52 -0.74
C LEU A 179 -15.83 -2.17 -0.09
N ALA A 180 -15.08 -1.34 -0.81
CA ALA A 180 -14.89 0.05 -0.39
C ALA A 180 -16.22 0.83 -0.49
N PRO A 181 -16.47 1.82 0.40
CA PRO A 181 -17.64 2.67 0.31
C PRO A 181 -17.79 3.31 -1.09
N GLY A 182 -18.91 3.05 -1.77
CA GLY A 182 -19.17 3.57 -3.12
C GLY A 182 -18.47 2.81 -4.26
N ALA A 183 -17.78 1.70 -3.99
CA ALA A 183 -17.19 0.87 -5.05
C ALA A 183 -18.27 0.27 -5.96
N PRO A 184 -18.07 0.26 -7.28
CA PRO A 184 -19.03 -0.33 -8.21
C PRO A 184 -19.11 -1.84 -8.03
N LEU A 185 -20.28 -2.35 -7.65
CA LEU A 185 -20.55 -3.78 -7.59
C LEU A 185 -20.86 -4.30 -9.01
N ASP A 186 -20.17 -5.33 -9.46
CA ASP A 186 -20.51 -5.99 -10.73
C ASP A 186 -21.54 -7.10 -10.48
N LEU A 187 -22.79 -6.82 -10.81
CA LEU A 187 -23.91 -7.75 -10.67
C LEU A 187 -24.42 -8.28 -12.02
N ARG A 188 -23.66 -8.06 -13.11
CA ARG A 188 -24.07 -8.49 -14.45
C ARG A 188 -24.13 -10.02 -14.55
N GLY A 189 -25.24 -10.51 -15.06
CA GLY A 189 -25.44 -11.97 -15.23
C GLY A 189 -25.92 -12.70 -13.98
N LEU A 190 -26.08 -12.02 -12.84
CA LEU A 190 -26.70 -12.57 -11.66
C LEU A 190 -28.24 -12.53 -11.75
N PRO A 191 -28.93 -13.54 -11.18
CA PRO A 191 -30.39 -13.50 -11.04
C PRO A 191 -30.78 -12.45 -9.97
N PRO A 192 -32.09 -12.20 -9.79
CA PRO A 192 -32.55 -11.35 -8.69
C PRO A 192 -32.00 -11.81 -7.34
N ILE A 193 -31.46 -10.88 -6.57
CA ILE A 193 -30.93 -11.11 -5.23
C ILE A 193 -31.94 -10.59 -4.21
N TYR A 194 -32.23 -11.40 -3.22
CA TYR A 194 -33.20 -11.15 -2.17
C TYR A 194 -32.49 -11.10 -0.81
N PRO A 195 -31.95 -9.93 -0.41
CA PRO A 195 -31.30 -9.81 0.89
C PRO A 195 -32.30 -9.94 2.04
N VAL A 196 -31.90 -10.69 3.06
CA VAL A 196 -32.58 -10.76 4.35
C VAL A 196 -31.68 -10.09 5.37
N VAL A 197 -32.10 -8.91 5.83
CA VAL A 197 -31.32 -8.11 6.76
C VAL A 197 -31.33 -8.73 8.14
N VAL A 198 -30.16 -8.93 8.72
CA VAL A 198 -29.96 -9.40 10.08
C VAL A 198 -29.47 -8.24 10.94
N GLY A 199 -30.03 -8.12 12.15
CA GLY A 199 -29.71 -7.04 13.09
C GLY A 199 -30.66 -5.87 13.04
N LYS A 200 -30.69 -5.09 14.13
CA LYS A 200 -31.53 -3.89 14.29
C LYS A 200 -30.77 -2.65 13.80
N ARG A 201 -31.52 -1.66 13.32
CA ARG A 201 -30.96 -0.35 12.91
C ARG A 201 -30.56 0.55 14.09
N ASP A 202 -30.97 0.21 15.29
CA ASP A 202 -30.66 0.99 16.48
C ASP A 202 -29.17 0.82 16.84
N PRO A 203 -28.41 1.92 17.09
CA PRO A 203 -27.00 1.82 17.45
C PRO A 203 -26.82 1.05 18.76
N VAL A 204 -25.88 0.11 18.76
CA VAL A 204 -25.44 -0.60 19.96
C VAL A 204 -24.41 0.24 20.72
N HIS A 205 -24.22 -0.04 22.01
CA HIS A 205 -23.13 0.59 22.77
C HIS A 205 -21.77 0.09 22.26
N ASP A 206 -20.98 0.97 21.68
CA ASP A 206 -19.72 0.58 21.04
C ASP A 206 -18.73 1.75 20.94
N ILE A 207 -17.43 1.45 21.02
CA ILE A 207 -16.32 2.36 20.78
C ILE A 207 -15.43 1.73 19.70
N ALA A 208 -15.35 2.30 18.52
CA ALA A 208 -14.66 1.70 17.39
C ALA A 208 -13.56 2.60 16.84
N ILE A 209 -12.34 2.08 16.63
CA ILE A 209 -11.28 2.74 15.86
C ILE A 209 -11.59 2.56 14.38
N GLN A 210 -11.97 3.65 13.70
CA GLN A 210 -12.30 3.63 12.28
C GLN A 210 -11.02 3.56 11.43
N GLN A 211 -10.01 4.37 11.78
CA GLN A 211 -8.77 4.46 11.03
C GLN A 211 -7.62 4.89 11.93
N VAL A 212 -6.42 4.37 11.63
CA VAL A 212 -5.15 4.87 12.16
C VAL A 212 -4.29 5.31 10.98
N ALA A 213 -4.01 6.61 10.92
CA ALA A 213 -3.13 7.21 9.91
C ALA A 213 -1.78 7.54 10.53
N VAL A 214 -0.71 7.09 9.89
CA VAL A 214 0.68 7.31 10.32
C VAL A 214 1.38 8.20 9.34
N SER A 215 1.80 9.39 9.79
CA SER A 215 2.66 10.29 9.02
C SER A 215 4.05 10.26 9.61
N GLN A 216 4.99 9.73 8.86
CA GLN A 216 6.39 9.66 9.26
C GLN A 216 7.28 10.41 8.28
N SER A 217 8.36 10.99 8.78
CA SER A 217 9.42 11.55 7.97
C SER A 217 10.74 10.86 8.29
N SER A 218 11.64 10.85 7.32
CA SER A 218 12.99 10.27 7.49
C SER A 218 13.90 11.14 8.37
N PHE A 219 13.40 12.26 8.91
CA PHE A 219 14.21 13.22 9.67
C PHE A 219 14.25 12.86 11.16
N GLU A 220 15.41 13.06 11.77
CA GLU A 220 15.74 12.61 13.12
C GLU A 220 14.78 13.11 14.20
N ASP A 221 14.41 14.37 14.15
CA ASP A 221 13.60 15.05 15.16
C ASP A 221 12.13 15.24 14.77
N ALA A 222 11.74 14.86 13.56
CA ALA A 222 10.34 14.91 13.20
C ALA A 222 9.61 13.76 13.89
N PRO A 223 8.71 14.05 14.83
CA PRO A 223 7.94 13.00 15.45
C PRO A 223 7.06 12.32 14.41
N VAL A 224 6.94 11.01 14.53
CA VAL A 224 5.92 10.27 13.80
C VAL A 224 4.57 10.72 14.35
N THR A 225 3.75 11.32 13.51
CA THR A 225 2.40 11.71 13.89
C THR A 225 1.46 10.55 13.62
N VAL A 226 0.77 10.11 14.66
CA VAL A 226 -0.25 9.05 14.60
C VAL A 226 -1.59 9.70 14.86
N GLN A 227 -2.50 9.63 13.91
CA GLN A 227 -3.87 10.07 14.07
C GLN A 227 -4.78 8.84 14.14
N ALA A 228 -5.59 8.74 15.19
CA ALA A 228 -6.59 7.71 15.35
C ALA A 228 -7.98 8.36 15.35
N ASP A 229 -8.82 7.96 14.41
CA ASP A 229 -10.20 8.39 14.30
C ASP A 229 -11.11 7.34 14.95
N VAL A 230 -11.83 7.74 15.98
CA VAL A 230 -12.64 6.87 16.83
C VAL A 230 -14.09 7.32 16.79
N THR A 231 -15.01 6.39 16.60
CA THR A 231 -16.47 6.64 16.70
C THR A 231 -17.03 6.01 17.96
N THR A 232 -18.03 6.63 18.54
CA THR A 232 -18.70 6.15 19.73
C THR A 232 -20.21 6.10 19.55
N ALA A 233 -20.85 5.07 20.08
CA ALA A 233 -22.30 4.93 20.14
C ALA A 233 -22.74 4.56 21.56
N GLY A 234 -23.68 5.30 22.14
CA GLY A 234 -24.20 5.07 23.49
C GLY A 234 -23.31 5.59 24.63
N PHE A 235 -22.22 6.34 24.34
CA PHE A 235 -21.29 6.91 25.33
C PHE A 235 -21.37 8.43 25.46
N ARG A 236 -22.49 9.03 25.09
CA ARG A 236 -22.66 10.50 25.12
C ARG A 236 -22.39 11.08 26.51
N GLY A 237 -21.47 12.05 26.59
CA GLY A 237 -21.06 12.72 27.81
C GLY A 237 -20.01 11.96 28.64
N GLU A 238 -19.52 10.83 28.14
CA GLU A 238 -18.46 10.07 28.81
C GLU A 238 -17.10 10.43 28.24
N ALA A 239 -16.07 10.35 29.08
CA ALA A 239 -14.68 10.56 28.69
C ALA A 239 -14.09 9.30 28.08
N ILE A 240 -13.68 9.37 26.81
CA ILE A 240 -13.06 8.26 26.09
C ILE A 240 -11.55 8.50 26.04
N THR A 241 -10.79 7.52 26.42
CA THR A 241 -9.33 7.57 26.50
C THR A 241 -8.73 6.71 25.41
N ALA A 242 -7.85 7.32 24.59
CA ALA A 242 -7.00 6.61 23.66
C ALA A 242 -5.57 6.51 24.22
N ARG A 243 -5.00 5.31 24.19
CA ARG A 243 -3.65 5.00 24.66
C ARG A 243 -2.83 4.47 23.52
N LEU A 244 -1.67 5.08 23.31
CA LEU A 244 -0.63 4.56 22.45
C LEU A 244 0.29 3.67 23.25
N VAL A 245 0.39 2.38 22.90
CA VAL A 245 1.20 1.39 23.61
C VAL A 245 2.28 0.80 22.71
N ASP A 246 3.42 0.48 23.29
CA ASP A 246 4.50 -0.23 22.62
C ASP A 246 4.24 -1.75 22.60
N ARG A 247 5.18 -2.50 22.00
CA ARG A 247 5.12 -3.97 21.91
C ARG A 247 5.04 -4.66 23.28
N ASN A 248 5.62 -4.05 24.32
CA ASN A 248 5.67 -4.57 25.68
C ASN A 248 4.46 -4.15 26.52
N GLY A 249 3.43 -3.55 25.93
CA GLY A 249 2.25 -3.08 26.63
C GLY A 249 2.44 -1.78 27.43
N ARG A 250 3.62 -1.14 27.35
CA ARG A 250 3.90 0.13 28.04
C ARG A 250 3.18 1.26 27.33
N VAL A 251 2.45 2.08 28.10
CA VAL A 251 1.80 3.29 27.58
C VAL A 251 2.86 4.34 27.26
N VAL A 252 2.94 4.72 25.97
CA VAL A 252 3.84 5.77 25.47
C VAL A 252 3.20 7.14 25.61
N GLN A 253 1.92 7.25 25.23
CA GLN A 253 1.11 8.46 25.34
C GLN A 253 -0.36 8.10 25.60
N GLU A 254 -1.07 9.03 26.21
CA GLU A 254 -2.50 8.91 26.50
C GLU A 254 -3.20 10.24 26.23
N GLN A 255 -4.38 10.19 25.62
CA GLN A 255 -5.25 11.36 25.39
C GLN A 255 -6.69 11.00 25.71
N THR A 256 -7.42 11.94 26.31
CA THR A 256 -8.84 11.78 26.67
C THR A 256 -9.66 12.86 26.01
N ILE A 257 -10.78 12.47 25.38
CA ILE A 257 -11.74 13.36 24.73
C ILE A 257 -13.15 12.96 25.17
N ASP A 258 -14.00 13.92 25.49
CA ASP A 258 -15.38 13.67 25.86
C ASP A 258 -16.23 13.42 24.61
N ALA A 259 -17.01 12.32 24.60
CA ALA A 259 -17.95 12.00 23.52
C ALA A 259 -19.15 12.92 23.58
N ARG A 260 -19.34 13.77 22.57
CA ARG A 260 -20.44 14.76 22.54
C ARG A 260 -21.74 14.19 21.98
N GLY A 261 -21.64 13.21 21.08
CA GLY A 261 -22.81 12.59 20.43
C GLY A 261 -22.51 11.23 19.82
N ASP A 262 -23.56 10.49 19.50
CA ASP A 262 -23.43 9.19 18.82
C ASP A 262 -23.02 9.40 17.36
N GLY A 263 -22.05 8.61 16.90
CA GLY A 263 -21.53 8.67 15.53
C GLY A 263 -20.58 9.84 15.25
N GLU A 264 -20.26 10.68 16.24
CA GLU A 264 -19.23 11.71 16.11
C GLU A 264 -17.85 11.07 16.08
N THR A 265 -16.99 11.56 15.20
CA THR A 265 -15.60 11.09 15.12
C THR A 265 -14.72 11.89 16.10
N LEU A 266 -14.11 11.19 17.05
CA LEU A 266 -13.12 11.71 17.97
C LEU A 266 -11.74 11.52 17.35
N ALA A 267 -11.02 12.60 17.06
CA ALA A 267 -9.69 12.55 16.45
C ALA A 267 -8.60 12.68 17.51
N TYR A 268 -7.88 11.59 17.76
CA TYR A 268 -6.72 11.56 18.66
C TYR A 268 -5.44 11.73 17.87
N ARG A 269 -4.51 12.58 18.37
CA ARG A 269 -3.21 12.82 17.75
C ARG A 269 -2.09 12.53 18.71
N PHE A 270 -1.24 11.59 18.37
CA PHE A 270 -0.04 11.25 19.12
C PHE A 270 1.21 11.65 18.34
N GLN A 271 2.23 12.06 19.08
CA GLN A 271 3.56 12.32 18.53
C GLN A 271 4.54 11.30 19.10
N LEU A 272 4.95 10.36 18.26
CA LEU A 272 5.80 9.24 18.65
C LEU A 272 7.23 9.47 18.17
N LYS A 273 8.19 9.31 19.06
CA LYS A 273 9.61 9.22 18.72
C LYS A 273 10.09 7.80 19.02
N PRO A 274 10.20 6.90 18.02
CA PRO A 274 10.71 5.56 18.23
C PRO A 274 12.12 5.57 18.82
N GLU A 275 12.36 4.73 19.83
CA GLU A 275 13.65 4.66 20.53
C GLU A 275 14.71 3.93 19.67
N GLN A 276 14.29 3.03 18.78
CA GLN A 276 15.18 2.21 17.95
C GLN A 276 15.02 2.51 16.45
N PRO A 277 16.10 2.43 15.67
CA PRO A 277 16.03 2.49 14.22
C PRO A 277 15.36 1.25 13.62
N GLY A 278 14.91 1.36 12.36
CA GLY A 278 14.27 0.27 11.65
C GLY A 278 12.77 0.15 11.92
N LEU A 279 12.27 -1.06 11.80
CA LEU A 279 10.85 -1.37 11.87
C LEU A 279 10.38 -1.52 13.33
N SER A 280 9.40 -0.72 13.71
CA SER A 280 8.77 -0.74 15.03
C SER A 280 7.26 -0.92 14.92
N PHE A 281 6.66 -1.58 15.91
CA PHE A 281 5.22 -1.83 15.96
C PHE A 281 4.63 -1.21 17.21
N TYR A 282 3.49 -0.55 17.06
CA TYR A 282 2.73 0.08 18.12
C TYR A 282 1.26 -0.26 17.98
N GLN A 283 0.51 -0.07 19.06
CA GLN A 283 -0.92 -0.29 19.09
C GLN A 283 -1.63 0.92 19.71
N VAL A 284 -2.69 1.39 19.07
CA VAL A 284 -3.65 2.30 19.68
C VAL A 284 -4.75 1.46 20.33
N LYS A 285 -5.05 1.74 21.61
CA LYS A 285 -6.16 1.15 22.35
C LYS A 285 -7.09 2.25 22.81
N VAL A 286 -8.40 2.04 22.68
CA VAL A 286 -9.43 2.99 23.12
C VAL A 286 -10.38 2.34 24.11
N GLY A 287 -10.98 3.14 24.98
CA GLY A 287 -11.98 2.67 25.92
C GLY A 287 -12.47 3.80 26.85
N PRO A 288 -13.50 3.56 27.67
CA PRO A 288 -13.93 4.51 28.69
C PRO A 288 -12.78 4.80 29.67
N ARG A 289 -12.70 6.04 30.17
CA ARG A 289 -11.63 6.47 31.09
C ARG A 289 -11.50 5.59 32.32
N ASP A 290 -12.64 5.15 32.87
CA ASP A 290 -12.70 4.38 34.12
C ASP A 290 -12.54 2.87 33.92
N ALA A 291 -12.40 2.40 32.67
CA ALA A 291 -12.10 1.01 32.38
C ALA A 291 -10.63 0.72 32.75
N ALA A 292 -10.45 -0.11 33.79
CA ALA A 292 -9.12 -0.61 34.10
C ALA A 292 -8.53 -1.32 32.86
N PRO A 293 -7.24 -1.09 32.53
CA PRO A 293 -6.61 -1.82 31.44
C PRO A 293 -6.73 -3.32 31.74
N PRO A 294 -7.11 -4.17 30.77
CA PRO A 294 -7.19 -5.60 30.99
C PRO A 294 -5.84 -6.11 31.51
N PRO A 295 -5.82 -6.96 32.53
CA PRO A 295 -4.59 -7.52 33.06
C PRO A 295 -3.87 -8.28 31.93
N PRO A 296 -2.52 -8.27 31.91
CA PRO A 296 -1.75 -9.03 30.93
C PRO A 296 -2.17 -10.51 30.97
N GLY A 297 -2.59 -11.07 29.82
CA GLY A 297 -3.03 -12.47 29.74
C GLY A 297 -4.43 -12.80 30.26
N GLY A 298 -5.21 -11.80 30.68
CA GLY A 298 -6.61 -11.99 31.09
C GLY A 298 -7.54 -12.14 29.88
N ALA A 299 -8.52 -13.04 30.01
CA ALA A 299 -9.66 -13.09 29.09
C ALA A 299 -10.30 -11.70 29.01
N ALA A 300 -10.83 -11.35 27.82
CA ALA A 300 -11.58 -10.12 27.61
C ALA A 300 -12.55 -9.90 28.79
N PRO A 301 -12.68 -8.67 29.33
CA PRO A 301 -13.60 -8.43 30.42
C PRO A 301 -14.98 -8.95 30.03
N ALA A 302 -15.56 -9.75 30.94
CA ALA A 302 -16.89 -10.27 30.77
C ALA A 302 -17.84 -9.14 30.35
N ALA A 303 -18.64 -9.36 29.34
CA ALA A 303 -19.64 -8.51 28.71
C ALA A 303 -19.89 -7.20 29.49
N GLY A 304 -18.97 -6.26 29.29
CA GLY A 304 -19.04 -4.92 29.87
C GLY A 304 -20.09 -4.09 29.11
N ARG A 305 -20.02 -2.81 29.18
CA ARG A 305 -20.94 -1.86 28.58
C ARG A 305 -20.89 -1.80 27.02
N GLU A 306 -19.91 -2.48 26.39
CA GLU A 306 -19.66 -2.48 24.94
C GLU A 306 -20.14 -3.77 24.27
N ALA A 307 -20.64 -3.66 23.05
CA ALA A 307 -21.08 -4.79 22.26
C ALA A 307 -19.90 -5.67 21.79
N THR A 308 -18.76 -5.08 21.54
CA THR A 308 -17.50 -5.78 21.26
C THR A 308 -16.30 -4.94 21.71
N VAL A 309 -15.18 -5.60 21.97
CA VAL A 309 -13.88 -4.95 22.21
C VAL A 309 -12.88 -5.23 21.09
N ALA A 310 -13.29 -5.96 20.06
CA ALA A 310 -12.43 -6.37 18.97
C ALA A 310 -11.97 -5.19 18.09
N ASN A 311 -12.77 -4.12 18.02
CA ASN A 311 -12.51 -2.90 17.26
C ASN A 311 -11.91 -1.76 18.09
N ASN A 312 -11.63 -2.01 19.40
CA ASN A 312 -11.05 -1.04 20.33
C ASN A 312 -9.52 -0.94 20.24
N ALA A 313 -8.89 -1.75 19.44
CA ALA A 313 -7.43 -1.79 19.31
C ALA A 313 -6.99 -1.96 17.86
N ARG A 314 -6.03 -1.13 17.42
CA ARG A 314 -5.39 -1.29 16.10
C ARG A 314 -3.89 -1.21 16.19
N VAL A 315 -3.23 -2.14 15.49
CA VAL A 315 -1.78 -2.18 15.34
C VAL A 315 -1.37 -1.38 14.11
N PHE A 316 -0.27 -0.66 14.23
CA PHE A 316 0.35 0.02 13.09
C PHE A 316 1.87 -0.12 13.12
N THR A 317 2.51 0.14 11.99
CA THR A 317 3.94 0.03 11.81
C THR A 317 4.57 1.41 11.60
N VAL A 318 5.78 1.57 12.12
CA VAL A 318 6.64 2.73 11.88
C VAL A 318 7.97 2.19 11.37
N ASP A 319 8.36 2.59 10.16
CA ASP A 319 9.64 2.22 9.57
C ASP A 319 10.53 3.46 9.43
N ARG A 320 11.59 3.53 10.23
CA ARG A 320 12.59 4.58 10.17
C ARG A 320 13.78 4.24 9.27
N GLY A 321 13.68 3.17 8.49
CA GLY A 321 14.74 2.66 7.64
C GLY A 321 15.83 1.93 8.44
N GLN A 322 16.53 1.06 7.73
CA GLN A 322 17.64 0.27 8.29
C GLN A 322 18.96 0.94 7.94
N GLY A 323 19.64 1.46 8.96
CA GLY A 323 21.03 1.90 8.84
C GLY A 323 22.03 0.76 9.04
N PRO A 324 23.35 1.06 9.06
CA PRO A 324 23.89 2.39 8.86
C PRO A 324 23.99 2.79 7.39
N PHE A 325 23.48 3.97 7.05
CA PHE A 325 23.71 4.58 5.75
C PHE A 325 25.14 5.14 5.69
N ARG A 326 25.93 4.71 4.74
CA ARG A 326 27.32 5.11 4.61
C ARG A 326 27.46 6.35 3.74
N VAL A 327 28.06 7.38 4.26
CA VAL A 327 28.29 8.66 3.58
C VAL A 327 29.82 8.87 3.42
N LEU A 328 30.27 9.07 2.19
CA LEU A 328 31.66 9.35 1.89
C LEU A 328 31.91 10.86 1.91
N TYR A 329 32.75 11.32 2.81
CA TYR A 329 33.21 12.69 2.87
C TYR A 329 34.63 12.79 2.27
N VAL A 330 34.80 13.70 1.32
CA VAL A 330 36.09 13.90 0.63
C VAL A 330 36.49 15.37 0.78
N SER A 331 37.65 15.63 1.37
CA SER A 331 38.13 16.99 1.60
C SER A 331 39.53 17.24 1.07
N GLY A 332 39.75 18.46 0.55
CA GLY A 332 41.02 18.94 0.05
C GLY A 332 42.02 19.28 1.15
N ARG A 333 41.54 19.46 2.38
CA ARG A 333 42.38 19.72 3.57
C ARG A 333 41.64 19.39 4.85
N PRO A 334 42.35 19.14 5.98
CA PRO A 334 41.70 19.11 7.30
C PRO A 334 41.09 20.48 7.64
N ASN A 335 39.82 20.50 8.01
CA ASN A 335 39.10 21.74 8.29
C ASN A 335 38.10 21.59 9.46
N TRP A 336 37.52 22.73 9.88
CA TRP A 336 36.54 22.76 10.96
C TRP A 336 35.17 22.19 10.56
N GLU A 337 34.81 22.28 9.29
CA GLU A 337 33.55 21.69 8.79
C GLU A 337 33.49 20.19 9.05
N PHE A 338 34.58 19.47 8.70
CA PHE A 338 34.70 18.05 9.00
C PHE A 338 34.52 17.75 10.50
N LYS A 339 35.18 18.54 11.36
CA LYS A 339 35.12 18.31 12.81
C LYS A 339 33.69 18.38 13.33
N PHE A 340 32.92 19.42 12.94
CA PHE A 340 31.55 19.60 13.40
C PHE A 340 30.59 18.59 12.75
N LEU A 341 30.74 18.32 11.45
CA LEU A 341 29.97 17.33 10.73
C LEU A 341 30.19 15.92 11.30
N ASN A 342 31.44 15.52 11.49
CA ASN A 342 31.76 14.20 12.04
C ASN A 342 31.20 14.03 13.46
N ARG A 343 31.33 15.04 14.31
CA ARG A 343 30.75 15.02 15.66
C ARG A 343 29.22 14.94 15.62
N ALA A 344 28.58 15.66 14.70
CA ALA A 344 27.14 15.65 14.54
C ALA A 344 26.64 14.25 14.11
N VAL A 345 27.28 13.65 13.10
CA VAL A 345 26.90 12.34 12.56
C VAL A 345 27.17 11.21 13.55
N GLN A 346 28.24 11.30 14.38
CA GLN A 346 28.50 10.29 15.43
C GLN A 346 27.36 10.17 16.46
N MET A 347 26.49 11.18 16.59
CA MET A 347 25.30 11.12 17.45
C MET A 347 24.10 10.42 16.76
N ASP A 348 24.22 10.06 15.49
CA ASP A 348 23.18 9.41 14.69
C ASP A 348 23.58 7.97 14.36
N GLU A 349 23.00 7.01 15.05
CA GLU A 349 23.32 5.57 14.88
C GLU A 349 22.97 5.04 13.48
N GLN A 350 22.14 5.75 12.73
CA GLN A 350 21.74 5.31 11.38
C GLN A 350 22.69 5.77 10.29
N VAL A 351 23.66 6.66 10.58
CA VAL A 351 24.56 7.23 9.58
C VAL A 351 26.03 6.99 9.97
N GLN A 352 26.78 6.43 9.05
CA GLN A 352 28.24 6.26 9.18
C GLN A 352 28.96 7.19 8.22
N LEU A 353 29.73 8.14 8.75
CA LEU A 353 30.59 9.02 7.95
C LEU A 353 31.95 8.37 7.76
N VAL A 354 32.28 8.06 6.50
CA VAL A 354 33.61 7.60 6.07
C VAL A 354 34.33 8.78 5.45
N ALA A 355 35.55 9.09 5.87
CA ALA A 355 36.25 10.27 5.39
C ALA A 355 37.55 9.92 4.66
N LEU A 356 37.77 10.65 3.56
CA LEU A 356 39.02 10.68 2.79
C LEU A 356 39.52 12.14 2.76
N ILE A 357 40.52 12.42 3.55
CA ILE A 357 41.01 13.80 3.75
C ILE A 357 42.42 13.89 3.18
N ARG A 358 42.67 14.82 2.25
CA ARG A 358 43.97 15.13 1.73
C ARG A 358 44.72 16.01 2.73
N VAL A 359 45.94 15.60 3.11
CA VAL A 359 46.81 16.35 4.02
C VAL A 359 47.80 17.19 3.24
N ALA A 360 48.26 16.71 2.09
CA ALA A 360 49.21 17.42 1.23
C ALA A 360 48.85 17.24 -0.24
N LYS A 361 48.97 18.34 -1.01
CA LYS A 361 48.88 18.32 -2.49
C LYS A 361 50.02 17.55 -3.07
N ARG A 362 49.97 17.25 -4.37
CA ARG A 362 50.97 16.61 -5.19
C ARG A 362 52.17 17.57 -5.37
N GLU A 363 52.95 17.79 -4.31
CA GLU A 363 54.17 18.59 -4.36
C GLU A 363 55.32 17.77 -3.79
N PRO A 364 56.57 17.94 -4.29
CA PRO A 364 57.74 17.27 -3.71
C PRO A 364 57.77 17.63 -2.20
N LYS A 365 57.83 16.62 -1.35
CA LYS A 365 57.82 16.77 0.10
C LYS A 365 58.94 17.62 0.68
N PHE A 366 60.04 17.81 -0.08
CA PHE A 366 61.21 18.54 0.32
C PHE A 366 61.79 19.34 -0.84
N ASP A 367 61.62 20.67 -0.77
CA ASP A 367 62.41 21.62 -1.59
C ASP A 367 63.76 21.82 -0.90
N PHE A 368 64.81 21.16 -1.45
CA PHE A 368 66.13 21.32 -0.87
C PHE A 368 66.77 22.62 -1.35
N ARG A 369 66.93 23.56 -0.43
CA ARG A 369 67.72 24.75 -0.65
C ARG A 369 69.15 24.50 -0.20
N GLY A 370 69.96 23.98 -1.08
CA GLY A 370 71.41 23.85 -0.92
C GLY A 370 72.16 25.22 -1.04
N ARG A 371 73.39 25.26 -0.62
CA ARG A 371 74.26 26.41 -0.89
C ARG A 371 74.52 26.49 -2.39
N ALA A 372 74.72 27.73 -2.87
CA ALA A 372 75.05 27.94 -4.28
C ALA A 372 76.28 27.09 -4.68
N GLY A 373 76.08 26.12 -5.59
CA GLY A 373 77.13 25.15 -6.06
C GLY A 373 77.04 23.74 -5.50
N GLU A 374 76.10 23.43 -4.56
CA GLU A 374 75.86 22.04 -4.12
C GLU A 374 74.72 21.41 -4.94
N THR A 375 75.04 20.32 -5.62
CA THR A 375 74.12 19.56 -6.49
C THR A 375 73.45 18.38 -5.79
N SER A 376 73.82 18.08 -4.52
CA SER A 376 73.19 17.00 -3.74
C SER A 376 73.22 17.28 -2.24
N ASN A 377 72.15 16.86 -1.53
CA ASN A 377 72.10 16.90 -0.07
C ASN A 377 72.73 15.64 0.52
N PRO A 378 73.80 15.78 1.33
CA PRO A 378 74.50 14.63 1.95
C PRO A 378 73.57 13.84 2.91
N LEU A 379 72.46 14.40 3.42
CA LEU A 379 71.53 13.72 4.28
C LEU A 379 70.52 12.84 3.52
N PHE A 380 70.45 13.01 2.21
CA PHE A 380 69.49 12.28 1.36
C PHE A 380 70.25 11.54 0.20
N ARG A 381 71.40 10.96 0.48
CA ARG A 381 72.14 10.09 -0.47
C ARG A 381 71.20 8.91 -0.83
N GLY A 382 70.68 8.88 -2.01
CA GLY A 382 69.76 7.86 -2.51
C GLY A 382 68.60 8.41 -3.32
N PHE A 383 68.26 9.70 -3.22
CA PHE A 383 67.18 10.30 -4.01
C PHE A 383 67.49 10.48 -5.51
N GLY A 384 68.78 10.42 -5.92
CA GLY A 384 69.16 10.55 -7.33
C GLY A 384 69.09 9.26 -8.15
N ASN A 385 68.87 8.08 -7.51
CA ASN A 385 68.80 6.77 -8.15
C ASN A 385 67.50 6.01 -7.90
N GLN A 386 66.41 6.72 -7.65
CA GLN A 386 65.12 6.07 -7.41
C GLN A 386 64.51 5.56 -8.72
N ALA A 387 63.91 4.37 -8.66
CA ALA A 387 63.16 3.83 -9.77
C ALA A 387 61.93 4.75 -10.09
N PRO A 388 61.54 4.88 -11.35
CA PRO A 388 60.38 5.70 -11.73
C PRO A 388 59.09 5.41 -10.91
N GLU A 389 58.94 4.19 -10.42
CA GLU A 389 57.84 3.72 -9.57
C GLU A 389 57.92 4.31 -8.15
N GLU A 390 59.15 4.52 -7.60
CA GLU A 390 59.33 5.22 -6.31
C GLU A 390 59.07 6.70 -6.42
N VAL A 391 59.50 7.34 -7.52
CA VAL A 391 59.23 8.77 -7.80
C VAL A 391 57.72 8.98 -7.94
N GLN A 392 56.98 8.11 -8.65
CA GLN A 392 55.52 8.16 -8.73
C GLN A 392 54.85 8.01 -7.36
N ARG A 393 55.40 7.21 -6.46
CA ARG A 393 54.88 7.00 -5.12
C ARG A 393 54.98 8.26 -4.24
N TYR A 394 56.02 9.06 -4.39
CA TYR A 394 56.22 10.32 -3.66
C TYR A 394 55.44 11.49 -4.25
N ASP A 395 55.02 11.37 -5.50
CA ASP A 395 54.23 12.39 -6.22
C ASP A 395 52.73 12.26 -6.04
N GLN A 396 52.27 11.27 -5.24
CA GLN A 396 50.88 11.08 -4.93
C GLN A 396 50.42 11.95 -3.75
N PRO A 397 49.13 12.41 -3.73
CA PRO A 397 48.64 13.14 -2.59
C PRO A 397 48.60 12.27 -1.33
N VAL A 398 48.96 12.88 -0.19
CA VAL A 398 48.88 12.20 1.10
C VAL A 398 47.42 12.25 1.57
N LEU A 399 46.79 11.07 1.64
CA LEU A 399 45.40 10.92 2.04
C LEU A 399 45.30 10.23 3.40
N VAL A 400 44.43 10.71 4.26
CA VAL A 400 44.04 10.10 5.52
C VAL A 400 42.66 9.51 5.36
N ARG A 401 42.49 8.28 5.78
CA ARG A 401 41.21 7.55 5.78
C ARG A 401 40.69 7.41 7.21
N LEU A 402 39.41 7.73 7.45
CA LEU A 402 38.80 7.63 8.75
C LEU A 402 37.50 6.83 8.65
N ASN A 403 37.23 6.03 9.66
CA ASN A 403 36.01 5.23 9.80
C ASN A 403 35.76 4.26 8.63
N THR A 404 36.81 3.78 7.98
CA THR A 404 36.72 2.75 6.94
C THR A 404 36.31 1.41 7.55
N ARG A 405 35.70 0.55 6.75
CA ARG A 405 35.26 -0.79 7.14
C ARG A 405 36.43 -1.73 7.39
N ASP A 406 37.45 -1.62 6.54
CA ASP A 406 38.67 -2.44 6.56
C ASP A 406 39.87 -1.64 6.03
N GLU A 407 41.01 -2.30 5.98
CA GLU A 407 42.25 -1.71 5.49
C GLU A 407 42.29 -1.48 3.99
N ILE A 408 41.44 -2.14 3.23
CA ILE A 408 41.43 -2.10 1.76
C ILE A 408 40.60 -0.92 1.27
N GLU A 409 39.52 -0.59 2.00
CA GLU A 409 38.61 0.48 1.64
C GLU A 409 39.36 1.82 1.48
N LEU A 410 39.17 2.47 0.34
CA LEU A 410 39.78 3.76 -0.03
C LEU A 410 41.31 3.73 -0.02
N ARG A 411 41.98 2.56 -0.06
CA ARG A 411 43.45 2.44 -0.07
C ARG A 411 44.05 3.09 -1.31
N ALA A 412 43.39 2.99 -2.44
CA ALA A 412 43.81 3.59 -3.72
C ALA A 412 43.34 5.06 -3.88
N GLY A 413 42.81 5.68 -2.83
CA GLY A 413 42.19 7.02 -2.85
C GLY A 413 40.71 7.01 -3.14
N PHE A 414 40.21 7.99 -3.90
CA PHE A 414 38.82 8.06 -4.26
C PHE A 414 38.43 6.87 -5.17
N PRO A 415 37.25 6.27 -4.99
CA PRO A 415 36.81 5.10 -5.75
C PRO A 415 36.91 5.25 -7.26
N ARG A 416 37.35 4.17 -7.92
CA ARG A 416 37.55 4.12 -9.38
C ARG A 416 36.50 3.28 -10.09
N THR A 417 35.82 2.41 -9.38
CA THR A 417 34.81 1.51 -9.94
C THR A 417 33.45 1.73 -9.32
N ALA A 418 32.42 1.28 -10.03
CA ALA A 418 31.04 1.36 -9.54
C ALA A 418 30.85 0.56 -8.25
N GLU A 419 31.46 -0.61 -8.14
CA GLU A 419 31.36 -1.49 -6.98
C GLU A 419 31.92 -0.82 -5.72
N GLU A 420 33.01 -0.06 -5.85
CA GLU A 420 33.60 0.69 -4.73
C GLU A 420 32.71 1.89 -4.33
N LEU A 421 32.24 2.69 -5.31
CA LEU A 421 31.51 3.93 -5.03
C LEU A 421 30.05 3.67 -4.64
N TYR A 422 29.38 2.71 -5.28
CA TYR A 422 27.96 2.46 -5.10
C TYR A 422 27.61 1.83 -3.75
N GLY A 423 28.62 1.36 -3.01
CA GLY A 423 28.49 0.97 -1.61
C GLY A 423 28.17 2.13 -0.66
N TYR A 424 28.36 3.38 -1.10
CA TYR A 424 27.94 4.56 -0.35
C TYR A 424 26.54 5.03 -0.75
N HIS A 425 25.88 5.76 0.15
CA HIS A 425 24.53 6.32 -0.08
C HIS A 425 24.60 7.79 -0.50
N ALA A 426 25.64 8.50 -0.03
CA ALA A 426 25.90 9.87 -0.43
C ALA A 426 27.39 10.16 -0.46
N VAL A 427 27.76 11.21 -1.21
CA VAL A 427 29.10 11.79 -1.26
C VAL A 427 29.06 13.26 -0.93
N ILE A 428 29.92 13.70 -0.01
CA ILE A 428 30.09 15.11 0.39
C ILE A 428 31.49 15.51 -0.05
N VAL A 429 31.60 16.58 -0.85
CA VAL A 429 32.89 17.17 -1.30
C VAL A 429 33.06 18.51 -0.65
N ASP A 430 34.20 18.71 0.00
CA ASP A 430 34.50 19.90 0.78
C ASP A 430 35.88 20.45 0.45
N ASP A 431 35.94 21.70 0.04
CA ASP A 431 37.15 22.48 -0.21
C ASP A 431 38.21 21.69 -1.00
N LEU A 432 37.81 21.14 -2.14
CA LEU A 432 38.60 20.26 -3.00
C LEU A 432 38.42 20.67 -4.47
N GLU A 433 39.51 20.82 -5.19
CA GLU A 433 39.50 21.17 -6.60
C GLU A 433 39.11 19.98 -7.52
N ALA A 434 38.52 20.30 -8.68
CA ALA A 434 38.05 19.30 -9.65
C ALA A 434 39.19 18.42 -10.20
N GLU A 435 40.41 18.94 -10.27
CA GLU A 435 41.62 18.21 -10.74
C GLU A 435 42.00 17.01 -9.85
N PHE A 436 41.47 16.97 -8.63
CA PHE A 436 41.62 15.79 -7.75
C PHE A 436 40.96 14.54 -8.34
N PHE A 437 39.85 14.72 -9.05
CA PHE A 437 39.16 13.62 -9.68
C PHE A 437 39.65 13.38 -11.10
N GLY A 438 40.06 12.16 -11.41
CA GLY A 438 40.23 11.78 -12.81
C GLY A 438 38.96 11.91 -13.62
N PRO A 439 39.04 12.06 -14.95
CA PRO A 439 37.87 12.19 -15.81
C PRO A 439 36.86 11.06 -15.61
N ASP A 440 37.33 9.81 -15.48
CA ASP A 440 36.48 8.62 -15.25
C ASP A 440 35.84 8.65 -13.88
N GLN A 441 36.54 9.15 -12.84
CA GLN A 441 35.98 9.29 -11.49
C GLN A 441 34.91 10.38 -11.42
N ALA A 442 35.08 11.49 -12.13
CA ALA A 442 34.09 12.55 -12.21
C ALA A 442 32.80 12.06 -12.91
N LEU A 443 32.94 11.29 -14.00
CA LEU A 443 31.81 10.67 -14.69
C LEU A 443 31.15 9.58 -13.81
N LEU A 444 31.95 8.78 -13.11
CA LEU A 444 31.44 7.76 -12.19
C LEU A 444 30.61 8.40 -11.06
N LEU A 445 31.07 9.54 -10.51
CA LEU A 445 30.33 10.28 -9.49
C LEU A 445 29.02 10.86 -10.04
N GLN A 446 29.01 11.33 -11.29
CA GLN A 446 27.78 11.78 -11.95
C GLN A 446 26.79 10.62 -12.12
N LYS A 447 27.26 9.43 -12.55
CA LYS A 447 26.44 8.21 -12.67
C LYS A 447 25.94 7.70 -11.30
N PHE A 448 26.79 7.83 -10.26
CA PHE A 448 26.38 7.52 -8.90
C PHE A 448 25.13 8.32 -8.46
N VAL A 449 25.03 9.58 -8.87
CA VAL A 449 23.83 10.38 -8.58
C VAL A 449 22.72 10.05 -9.56
N SER A 450 22.99 10.13 -10.87
CA SER A 450 21.94 10.07 -11.91
C SER A 450 21.31 8.67 -12.10
N GLU A 451 22.13 7.61 -12.02
CA GLU A 451 21.70 6.23 -12.34
C GLU A 451 21.47 5.40 -11.06
N ARG A 452 22.43 5.42 -10.13
CA ARG A 452 22.32 4.68 -8.86
C ARG A 452 21.33 5.33 -7.91
N GLY A 453 21.15 6.66 -7.98
CA GLY A 453 20.25 7.41 -7.12
C GLY A 453 20.88 7.87 -5.80
N GLY A 454 22.21 7.99 -5.74
CA GLY A 454 22.94 8.49 -4.58
C GLY A 454 22.76 9.99 -4.34
N GLY A 455 23.07 10.43 -3.13
CA GLY A 455 23.09 11.85 -2.76
C GLY A 455 24.46 12.50 -3.03
N PHE A 456 24.47 13.78 -3.40
CA PHE A 456 25.71 14.55 -3.54
C PHE A 456 25.55 15.93 -2.89
N LEU A 457 26.56 16.32 -2.11
CA LEU A 457 26.62 17.64 -1.49
C LEU A 457 28.01 18.26 -1.76
N MET A 458 28.05 19.47 -2.28
CA MET A 458 29.25 20.28 -2.34
C MET A 458 29.19 21.40 -1.28
N LEU A 459 30.21 21.47 -0.45
CA LEU A 459 30.37 22.51 0.55
C LEU A 459 31.22 23.66 0.01
N GLY A 460 30.93 24.86 0.47
CA GLY A 460 31.69 26.05 0.13
C GLY A 460 33.10 26.03 0.69
N GLY A 461 34.02 26.68 -0.03
CA GLY A 461 35.41 26.76 0.35
C GLY A 461 36.25 27.40 -0.73
N MET A 462 37.54 27.59 -0.45
CA MET A 462 38.47 28.26 -1.38
C MET A 462 38.74 27.44 -2.66
N GLU A 463 38.56 26.14 -2.60
CA GLU A 463 38.77 25.23 -3.74
C GLU A 463 37.46 24.49 -4.13
N SER A 464 36.30 25.12 -3.87
CA SER A 464 35.00 24.60 -4.24
C SER A 464 34.38 25.39 -5.41
N PHE A 465 33.38 24.83 -6.06
CA PHE A 465 32.58 25.49 -7.11
C PHE A 465 33.44 26.01 -8.28
N GLN A 466 33.31 27.28 -8.65
CA GLN A 466 34.07 27.89 -9.74
C GLN A 466 35.56 28.00 -9.42
N GLU A 467 35.91 28.35 -8.19
CA GLU A 467 37.29 28.43 -7.71
C GLU A 467 37.99 27.10 -7.75
N GLY A 468 37.25 26.02 -7.48
CA GLY A 468 37.68 24.64 -7.64
C GLY A 468 37.69 24.12 -9.09
N LYS A 469 37.38 24.97 -10.07
CA LYS A 469 37.38 24.65 -11.52
C LYS A 469 36.36 23.57 -11.91
N TYR A 470 35.22 23.52 -11.24
CA TYR A 470 34.16 22.57 -11.57
C TYR A 470 33.32 22.96 -12.79
N SER A 471 33.48 24.15 -13.33
CA SER A 471 32.82 24.58 -14.56
C SER A 471 33.10 23.59 -15.69
N ARG A 472 32.04 23.19 -16.42
CA ARG A 472 32.12 22.25 -17.57
C ARG A 472 32.70 20.88 -17.22
N THR A 473 32.54 20.42 -15.98
CA THR A 473 32.86 19.06 -15.56
C THR A 473 31.58 18.26 -15.29
N PRO A 474 31.64 16.93 -15.34
CA PRO A 474 30.48 16.09 -14.97
C PRO A 474 29.94 16.40 -13.58
N ILE A 475 30.82 16.78 -12.62
CA ILE A 475 30.42 17.19 -11.28
C ILE A 475 29.71 18.55 -11.30
N GLY A 476 30.25 19.53 -12.04
CA GLY A 476 29.61 20.84 -12.22
C GLY A 476 28.24 20.73 -12.87
N ASP A 477 28.05 19.79 -13.82
CA ASP A 477 26.79 19.55 -14.50
C ASP A 477 25.68 19.06 -13.56
N MET A 478 26.01 18.30 -12.50
CA MET A 478 25.02 17.82 -11.54
C MET A 478 24.71 18.79 -10.39
N LEU A 479 25.49 19.89 -10.23
CA LEU A 479 25.20 20.92 -9.22
C LEU A 479 23.92 21.68 -9.54
N PRO A 480 23.16 22.16 -8.53
CA PRO A 480 21.93 22.94 -8.73
C PRO A 480 22.18 24.38 -9.22
N VAL A 481 23.44 24.77 -9.45
CA VAL A 481 23.86 26.14 -9.73
C VAL A 481 24.71 26.21 -10.99
N TYR A 482 24.66 27.36 -11.67
CA TYR A 482 25.58 27.69 -12.75
C TYR A 482 26.83 28.35 -12.18
N LEU A 483 28.01 27.89 -12.63
CA LEU A 483 29.31 28.32 -12.10
C LEU A 483 30.01 29.40 -12.93
N ASP A 484 29.72 29.52 -14.22
CA ASP A 484 30.38 30.40 -15.17
C ASP A 484 30.09 31.91 -14.87
N ARG A 485 30.80 32.48 -13.94
CA ARG A 485 30.76 33.91 -13.63
C ARG A 485 31.89 34.64 -14.37
N GLU A 486 31.56 35.84 -14.87
CA GLU A 486 32.53 36.70 -15.55
C GLU A 486 33.38 37.56 -14.60
N ASP A 487 32.86 37.85 -13.39
CA ASP A 487 33.46 38.81 -12.45
C ASP A 487 34.44 38.22 -11.43
N GLY A 488 34.76 36.92 -11.53
CA GLY A 488 35.86 36.24 -10.81
C GLY A 488 35.99 36.46 -9.29
N SER A 489 35.10 37.21 -8.67
CA SER A 489 35.19 37.54 -7.24
C SER A 489 34.56 36.45 -6.38
N TYR A 490 35.39 35.74 -5.64
CA TYR A 490 35.02 34.68 -4.70
C TYR A 490 34.36 35.23 -3.42
N GLN A 491 34.94 36.28 -2.84
CA GLN A 491 34.46 36.78 -1.56
C GLN A 491 33.30 37.77 -1.71
N PRO A 492 32.30 37.75 -0.81
CA PRO A 492 31.32 38.78 -0.73
C PRO A 492 32.00 40.11 -0.26
N PRO A 493 31.40 41.27 -0.59
CA PRO A 493 31.96 42.57 -0.21
C PRO A 493 31.89 42.87 1.32
N GLY A 494 31.48 41.91 2.13
CA GLY A 494 31.35 41.98 3.58
C GLY A 494 30.71 40.73 4.16
N PRO A 495 30.47 40.68 5.46
CA PRO A 495 29.81 39.56 6.12
C PRO A 495 28.39 39.40 5.62
N VAL A 496 27.92 38.16 5.57
CA VAL A 496 26.57 37.78 5.10
C VAL A 496 25.78 37.11 6.22
N HIS A 497 24.47 37.35 6.25
CA HIS A 497 23.55 36.78 7.24
C HIS A 497 22.69 35.69 6.58
N PHE A 498 22.63 34.52 7.22
CA PHE A 498 21.89 33.37 6.74
C PHE A 498 20.40 33.49 7.05
N GLN A 499 19.54 33.18 6.09
CA GLN A 499 18.10 33.17 6.25
C GLN A 499 17.47 32.04 5.45
N LEU A 500 16.32 31.53 5.86
CA LEU A 500 15.55 30.55 5.06
C LEU A 500 14.84 31.30 3.92
N ALA A 501 14.96 30.73 2.72
CA ALA A 501 14.15 31.12 1.57
C ALA A 501 12.71 30.58 1.69
N ARG A 502 11.80 31.05 0.83
CA ARG A 502 10.40 30.60 0.83
C ARG A 502 10.28 29.06 0.80
N GLU A 503 11.03 28.41 -0.08
CA GLU A 503 11.03 26.94 -0.19
C GLU A 503 11.58 26.27 1.08
N GLY A 504 12.58 26.88 1.73
CA GLY A 504 13.13 26.39 3.00
C GLY A 504 12.10 26.39 4.13
N TRP A 505 11.23 27.39 4.19
CA TRP A 505 10.13 27.42 5.17
C TRP A 505 9.12 26.28 4.98
N LEU A 506 8.98 25.74 3.77
CA LEU A 506 8.10 24.60 3.46
C LEU A 506 8.76 23.25 3.78
N GLN A 507 10.09 23.20 3.90
CA GLN A 507 10.83 21.97 4.14
C GLN A 507 11.03 21.73 5.65
N ALA A 508 10.45 20.66 6.18
CA ALA A 508 10.56 20.33 7.61
C ALA A 508 12.01 20.13 8.07
N TRP A 509 12.87 19.57 7.20
CA TRP A 509 14.27 19.31 7.52
C TRP A 509 15.14 20.58 7.57
N ALA A 510 14.72 21.67 6.95
CA ALA A 510 15.46 22.94 6.96
C ALA A 510 15.19 23.79 8.20
N ARG A 511 14.12 23.49 8.94
CA ARG A 511 13.74 24.19 10.18
C ARG A 511 14.23 23.42 11.40
N LEU A 512 14.71 24.12 12.39
CA LEU A 512 15.19 23.54 13.66
C LEU A 512 14.26 23.83 14.84
N ARG A 513 13.20 24.62 14.63
CA ARG A 513 12.17 24.93 15.62
C ARG A 513 10.79 24.59 15.07
N ASP A 514 9.86 24.32 15.97
CA ASP A 514 8.51 23.88 15.62
C ASP A 514 7.64 25.03 15.10
N ASN A 515 7.91 26.25 15.52
CA ASN A 515 7.16 27.43 15.10
C ASN A 515 8.04 28.46 14.37
N GLU A 516 7.41 29.31 13.57
CA GLU A 516 8.08 30.30 12.73
C GLU A 516 8.77 31.40 13.55
N THR A 517 8.18 31.82 14.66
CA THR A 517 8.70 32.89 15.50
C THR A 517 10.05 32.53 16.12
N ASP A 518 10.12 31.33 16.72
CA ASP A 518 11.34 30.83 17.33
C ASP A 518 12.43 30.55 16.30
N GLU A 519 12.02 30.04 15.11
CA GLU A 519 12.97 29.78 14.01
C GLU A 519 13.56 31.11 13.46
N ARG A 520 12.75 32.15 13.31
CA ARG A 520 13.22 33.48 12.92
C ARG A 520 14.21 34.05 13.95
N ALA A 521 13.87 34.00 15.23
CA ALA A 521 14.74 34.44 16.30
C ALA A 521 16.08 33.66 16.33
N ARG A 522 16.04 32.37 16.07
CA ARG A 522 17.24 31.52 15.93
C ARG A 522 18.13 31.99 14.76
N LEU A 523 17.53 32.21 13.58
CA LEU A 523 18.25 32.64 12.37
C LEU A 523 18.89 34.04 12.58
N GLU A 524 18.16 34.98 13.15
CA GLU A 524 18.66 36.30 13.50
C GLU A 524 19.81 36.24 14.53
N GLY A 525 19.77 35.23 15.40
CA GLY A 525 20.82 34.95 16.36
C GLY A 525 22.07 34.31 15.79
N MET A 526 22.10 33.84 14.53
CA MET A 526 23.30 33.27 13.91
C MET A 526 24.41 34.30 13.72
N PRO A 527 25.69 33.88 13.78
CA PRO A 527 26.80 34.80 13.46
C PRO A 527 26.78 35.14 11.97
N PRO A 528 27.36 36.29 11.59
CA PRO A 528 27.64 36.58 10.19
C PRO A 528 28.71 35.63 9.64
N PHE A 529 28.60 35.29 8.37
CA PHE A 529 29.53 34.42 7.63
C PHE A 529 30.41 35.28 6.69
N GLU A 530 31.65 34.87 6.50
CA GLU A 530 32.62 35.60 5.71
C GLU A 530 33.02 34.90 4.40
N VAL A 531 32.74 33.61 4.32
CA VAL A 531 33.08 32.76 3.16
C VAL A 531 31.83 32.42 2.38
N LEU A 532 31.72 32.91 1.14
CA LEU A 532 30.63 32.63 0.25
C LEU A 532 31.12 32.42 -1.19
N ASN A 533 30.92 31.23 -1.74
CA ASN A 533 31.13 30.98 -3.15
C ASN A 533 29.98 31.57 -3.96
N ARG A 534 30.25 32.61 -4.71
CA ARG A 534 29.24 33.27 -5.54
C ARG A 534 29.04 32.51 -6.82
N VAL A 535 27.79 32.25 -7.14
CA VAL A 535 27.40 31.50 -8.32
C VAL A 535 26.69 32.39 -9.33
N ARG A 536 26.68 32.01 -10.60
CA ARG A 536 26.03 32.77 -11.67
C ARG A 536 24.51 32.83 -11.50
N GLY A 537 23.90 31.71 -11.07
CA GLY A 537 22.47 31.61 -10.90
C GLY A 537 22.04 30.17 -10.65
N MET A 538 20.73 29.98 -10.51
CA MET A 538 20.11 28.67 -10.29
C MET A 538 19.84 27.97 -11.63
N LYS A 539 20.02 26.64 -11.66
CA LYS A 539 19.58 25.82 -12.79
C LYS A 539 18.08 25.61 -12.78
N PRO A 540 17.44 25.38 -13.96
CA PRO A 540 16.03 25.00 -14.01
C PRO A 540 15.75 23.75 -13.18
N GLY A 541 14.70 23.80 -12.36
CA GLY A 541 14.33 22.71 -11.44
C GLY A 541 15.10 22.68 -10.11
N ALA A 542 16.04 23.58 -9.91
CA ALA A 542 16.68 23.78 -8.61
C ALA A 542 15.88 24.71 -7.70
N SER A 543 15.92 24.45 -6.40
CA SER A 543 15.24 25.23 -5.36
C SER A 543 16.26 25.83 -4.40
N VAL A 544 16.08 27.11 -4.05
CA VAL A 544 16.84 27.77 -3.00
C VAL A 544 16.17 27.47 -1.67
N ILE A 545 16.88 26.78 -0.77
CA ILE A 545 16.40 26.46 0.57
C ILE A 545 16.77 27.57 1.55
N ALA A 546 18.00 28.07 1.44
CA ALA A 546 18.45 29.19 2.25
C ALA A 546 19.16 30.21 1.36
N SER A 547 18.97 31.47 1.68
CA SER A 547 19.68 32.58 1.10
C SER A 547 20.58 33.27 2.15
N VAL A 548 21.50 34.03 1.67
CA VAL A 548 22.31 34.91 2.51
C VAL A 548 22.12 36.39 2.09
N ARG A 549 22.09 37.30 3.05
CA ARG A 549 21.93 38.72 2.79
C ARG A 549 23.20 39.44 3.15
N ASP A 550 23.72 40.27 2.24
CA ASP A 550 24.87 41.14 2.49
C ASP A 550 24.45 42.45 3.23
N GLU A 551 25.42 43.27 3.64
CA GLU A 551 25.16 44.55 4.30
C GLU A 551 24.40 45.55 3.43
N LYS A 552 24.42 45.39 2.11
CA LYS A 552 23.70 46.23 1.15
C LYS A 552 22.27 45.79 0.93
N GLY A 553 21.87 44.66 1.54
CA GLY A 553 20.55 44.05 1.38
C GLY A 553 20.40 43.17 0.14
N ASN A 554 21.47 42.87 -0.60
CA ASN A 554 21.41 41.94 -1.71
C ASN A 554 21.24 40.51 -1.18
N GLU A 555 20.35 39.75 -1.83
CA GLU A 555 20.09 38.38 -1.49
C GLU A 555 20.78 37.45 -2.48
N LEU A 556 21.58 36.52 -1.95
CA LEU A 556 22.36 35.54 -2.71
C LEU A 556 21.99 34.12 -2.25
N PRO A 557 22.05 33.08 -3.11
CA PRO A 557 21.78 31.72 -2.68
C PRO A 557 22.83 31.23 -1.69
N GLY A 558 22.39 30.68 -0.56
CA GLY A 558 23.24 30.07 0.48
C GLY A 558 23.23 28.57 0.47
N LEU A 559 22.05 27.96 0.33
CA LEU A 559 21.85 26.50 0.16
C LEU A 559 20.85 26.26 -0.96
N ALA A 560 21.25 25.50 -1.96
CA ALA A 560 20.42 25.11 -3.08
C ALA A 560 20.37 23.60 -3.25
N ILE A 561 19.24 23.09 -3.72
CA ILE A 561 19.01 21.65 -3.95
C ILE A 561 18.36 21.41 -5.30
N GLN A 562 18.56 20.21 -5.84
CA GLN A 562 17.79 19.70 -6.99
C GLN A 562 17.75 18.17 -7.02
N ARG A 563 16.82 17.61 -7.78
CA ARG A 563 16.89 16.22 -8.25
C ARG A 563 17.74 16.16 -9.52
N PHE A 564 18.65 15.20 -9.59
CA PHE A 564 19.48 14.94 -10.78
C PHE A 564 19.41 13.44 -11.11
N GLY A 565 18.72 13.12 -12.22
CA GLY A 565 18.39 11.74 -12.53
C GLY A 565 17.55 11.10 -11.41
N ARG A 566 18.01 9.96 -10.89
CA ARG A 566 17.36 9.25 -9.78
C ARG A 566 17.77 9.78 -8.40
N GLY A 567 18.87 10.54 -8.31
CA GLY A 567 19.42 11.01 -7.05
C GLY A 567 19.11 12.47 -6.73
N ARG A 568 19.84 13.00 -5.75
CA ARG A 568 19.70 14.36 -5.23
C ARG A 568 21.04 15.07 -5.17
N THR A 569 21.05 16.35 -5.48
CA THR A 569 22.25 17.17 -5.30
C THR A 569 21.94 18.41 -4.47
N ALA A 570 22.91 18.80 -3.67
CA ALA A 570 22.87 20.00 -2.89
C ALA A 570 24.19 20.81 -3.05
N ALA A 571 24.07 22.10 -2.95
CA ALA A 571 25.17 23.05 -2.94
C ALA A 571 25.00 24.00 -1.76
N LEU A 572 25.91 23.93 -0.79
CA LEU A 572 26.00 24.88 0.31
C LEU A 572 27.14 25.85 0.00
N MET A 573 26.80 27.06 -0.43
CA MET A 573 27.76 28.05 -0.90
C MET A 573 28.49 28.74 0.25
N VAL A 574 27.97 28.67 1.49
CA VAL A 574 28.65 29.23 2.70
C VAL A 574 29.74 28.24 3.12
N GLY A 575 30.96 28.69 3.24
CA GLY A 575 32.14 27.86 3.52
C GLY A 575 32.69 27.97 4.95
N ASP A 576 32.01 28.65 5.85
CA ASP A 576 32.44 28.84 7.24
C ASP A 576 31.28 28.64 8.26
N MET A 577 30.43 27.61 7.98
CA MET A 577 29.33 27.26 8.88
C MET A 577 29.80 26.87 10.28
N TRP A 578 31.00 26.38 10.41
CA TRP A 578 31.63 26.03 11.68
C TRP A 578 31.64 27.23 12.68
N ARG A 579 31.65 28.48 12.21
CA ARG A 579 31.61 29.69 13.06
C ARG A 579 30.34 29.73 13.92
N TRP A 580 29.23 29.28 13.36
CA TRP A 580 27.99 29.14 14.13
C TRP A 580 28.14 28.14 15.30
N GLY A 581 28.75 26.98 15.08
CA GLY A 581 28.98 25.97 16.12
C GLY A 581 30.05 26.37 17.17
N MET A 582 30.90 27.39 16.89
CA MET A 582 31.92 27.88 17.82
C MET A 582 31.39 28.90 18.82
N ARG A 583 30.19 29.42 18.63
CA ARG A 583 29.67 30.54 19.42
C ARG A 583 29.35 30.15 20.86
N ASP A 584 28.51 29.13 21.04
CA ASP A 584 28.06 28.63 22.34
C ASP A 584 27.53 27.19 22.20
N ALA A 585 27.18 26.54 23.33
CA ALA A 585 26.73 25.16 23.35
C ALA A 585 25.40 24.97 22.62
N ASN A 586 24.47 25.94 22.67
CA ASN A 586 23.19 25.85 21.97
C ASN A 586 23.37 25.95 20.45
N SER A 587 24.18 26.90 20.01
CA SER A 587 24.57 27.08 18.62
C SER A 587 25.28 25.83 18.06
N GLN A 588 26.14 25.18 18.88
CA GLN A 588 26.77 23.93 18.52
C GLN A 588 25.77 22.79 18.37
N ALA A 589 24.79 22.68 19.27
CA ALA A 589 23.72 21.68 19.18
C ALA A 589 22.83 21.91 17.95
N ASP A 590 22.51 23.16 17.65
CA ASP A 590 21.73 23.57 16.47
C ASP A 590 22.46 23.26 15.17
N LEU A 591 23.75 23.61 15.07
CA LEU A 591 24.57 23.21 13.90
C LEU A 591 24.63 21.68 13.74
N GLY A 592 24.81 20.96 14.85
CA GLY A 592 24.80 19.50 14.84
C GLY A 592 23.49 18.94 14.30
N ARG A 593 22.35 19.50 14.71
CA ARG A 593 21.03 19.14 14.22
C ARG A 593 20.89 19.47 12.73
N ALA A 594 21.30 20.67 12.31
CA ALA A 594 21.26 21.07 10.89
C ALA A 594 22.05 20.10 9.99
N TRP A 595 23.26 19.71 10.41
CA TRP A 595 24.07 18.74 9.68
C TRP A 595 23.39 17.37 9.59
N ARG A 596 22.85 16.83 10.69
CA ARG A 596 22.16 15.55 10.67
C ARG A 596 20.92 15.58 9.75
N GLN A 597 20.13 16.65 9.81
CA GLN A 597 18.96 16.81 8.95
C GLN A 597 19.34 16.91 7.47
N LEU A 598 20.38 17.66 7.13
CA LEU A 598 20.87 17.79 5.76
C LEU A 598 21.41 16.45 5.22
N VAL A 599 22.19 15.73 6.03
CA VAL A 599 22.69 14.38 5.67
C VAL A 599 21.55 13.40 5.50
N ARG A 600 20.56 13.39 6.40
CA ARG A 600 19.38 12.53 6.27
C ARG A 600 18.54 12.87 5.04
N TRP A 601 18.39 14.16 4.73
CA TRP A 601 17.75 14.56 3.48
C TRP A 601 18.50 14.03 2.27
N LEU A 602 19.82 14.06 2.31
CA LEU A 602 20.67 13.63 1.20
C LEU A 602 20.56 12.12 0.93
N ILE A 603 20.39 11.32 1.99
CA ILE A 603 20.26 9.84 1.90
C ILE A 603 18.80 9.36 1.85
N ALA A 604 17.81 10.24 2.03
CA ALA A 604 16.41 9.86 1.95
C ALA A 604 16.06 9.35 0.56
N ASP A 605 15.33 8.23 0.50
CA ASP A 605 14.90 7.56 -0.74
C ASP A 605 16.04 7.00 -1.61
N VAL A 606 17.27 6.92 -1.08
CA VAL A 606 18.38 6.31 -1.81
C VAL A 606 18.15 4.80 -1.91
N PRO A 607 18.11 4.21 -3.13
CA PRO A 607 17.84 2.80 -3.32
C PRO A 607 18.84 1.91 -2.56
N LEU A 608 18.35 0.82 -1.96
CA LEU A 608 19.16 -0.24 -1.36
C LEU A 608 19.41 -1.37 -2.37
N ARG A 609 20.43 -2.18 -2.17
CA ARG A 609 20.70 -3.37 -3.00
C ARG A 609 19.55 -4.38 -2.90
N VAL A 610 19.09 -4.63 -1.70
CA VAL A 610 17.89 -5.44 -1.42
C VAL A 610 16.87 -4.57 -0.71
N GLN A 611 15.71 -4.38 -1.31
CA GLN A 611 14.65 -3.55 -0.77
C GLN A 611 13.36 -4.35 -0.73
N ALA A 612 12.83 -4.58 0.47
CA ALA A 612 11.53 -5.20 0.66
C ALA A 612 10.43 -4.13 0.82
N SER A 613 9.26 -4.39 0.30
CA SER A 613 8.05 -3.57 0.47
C SER A 613 6.82 -4.45 0.48
N ILE A 614 5.74 -3.95 1.05
CA ILE A 614 4.46 -4.66 1.14
C ILE A 614 3.42 -3.91 0.34
N GLU A 615 2.72 -4.62 -0.54
CA GLU A 615 1.55 -4.11 -1.24
C GLU A 615 0.31 -4.92 -0.84
N PRO A 616 -0.77 -4.27 -0.40
CA PRO A 616 -2.03 -4.97 -0.18
C PRO A 616 -2.59 -5.45 -1.52
N LEU A 617 -3.20 -6.64 -1.54
CA LEU A 617 -3.93 -7.16 -2.69
C LEU A 617 -5.41 -6.78 -2.55
N PRO A 618 -5.89 -5.71 -3.22
CA PRO A 618 -7.22 -5.12 -2.95
C PRO A 618 -8.40 -6.03 -3.29
N ALA A 619 -8.16 -7.08 -4.09
CA ALA A 619 -9.19 -8.01 -4.53
C ALA A 619 -9.37 -9.22 -3.58
N ASP A 620 -8.56 -9.36 -2.54
CA ASP A 620 -8.63 -10.50 -1.62
C ASP A 620 -9.27 -10.10 -0.28
N ALA A 621 -10.44 -10.67 -0.02
CA ALA A 621 -11.18 -10.49 1.22
C ALA A 621 -10.46 -10.99 2.49
N ASN A 622 -9.41 -11.80 2.33
CA ASN A 622 -8.62 -12.33 3.44
C ASN A 622 -7.48 -11.38 3.86
N GLY A 623 -7.41 -10.18 3.27
CA GLY A 623 -6.33 -9.23 3.54
C GLY A 623 -4.96 -9.75 3.07
N ALA A 624 -4.93 -10.49 1.97
CA ALA A 624 -3.67 -10.95 1.37
C ALA A 624 -2.78 -9.77 1.02
N VAL A 625 -1.49 -9.95 1.24
CA VAL A 625 -0.47 -8.98 0.89
C VAL A 625 0.53 -9.61 -0.08
N GLN A 626 1.08 -8.78 -0.94
CA GLN A 626 2.20 -9.13 -1.79
C GLN A 626 3.48 -8.55 -1.21
N VAL A 627 4.38 -9.42 -0.80
CA VAL A 627 5.74 -9.02 -0.42
C VAL A 627 6.54 -8.85 -1.71
N GLN A 628 7.00 -7.65 -1.96
CA GLN A 628 7.85 -7.31 -3.09
C GLN A 628 9.29 -7.14 -2.64
N VAL A 629 10.22 -7.76 -3.34
CA VAL A 629 11.66 -7.66 -3.05
C VAL A 629 12.38 -7.24 -4.32
N ARG A 630 12.96 -6.02 -4.32
CA ARG A 630 13.82 -5.54 -5.41
C ARG A 630 15.26 -5.89 -5.12
N VAL A 631 15.87 -6.58 -6.07
CA VAL A 631 17.26 -7.08 -5.96
C VAL A 631 18.15 -6.41 -7.00
N ARG A 632 19.28 -5.89 -6.55
CA ARG A 632 20.29 -5.25 -7.40
C ARG A 632 21.68 -5.80 -7.04
N ASP A 633 22.54 -5.88 -8.05
CA ASP A 633 23.93 -6.26 -7.89
C ASP A 633 24.79 -5.10 -7.29
N GLU A 634 26.09 -5.26 -7.25
CA GLU A 634 27.03 -4.23 -6.76
C GLU A 634 27.12 -3.00 -7.67
N LYS A 635 26.73 -3.13 -8.94
CA LYS A 635 26.59 -2.04 -9.91
C LYS A 635 25.19 -1.43 -9.94
N PHE A 636 24.32 -1.85 -9.02
CA PHE A 636 22.89 -1.46 -8.94
C PHE A 636 22.09 -1.82 -10.20
N GLN A 637 22.53 -2.83 -10.96
CA GLN A 637 21.75 -3.42 -12.04
C GLN A 637 20.75 -4.44 -11.46
N PRO A 638 19.56 -4.57 -12.05
CA PRO A 638 18.58 -5.56 -11.61
C PRO A 638 19.12 -6.99 -11.78
N VAL A 639 18.80 -7.87 -10.84
CA VAL A 639 19.20 -9.29 -10.83
C VAL A 639 17.94 -10.16 -10.88
N ASP A 640 17.78 -10.94 -11.98
CA ASP A 640 16.59 -11.77 -12.22
C ASP A 640 16.81 -13.26 -11.85
N ASP A 641 18.04 -13.66 -11.56
CA ASP A 641 18.44 -15.04 -11.30
C ASP A 641 18.84 -15.33 -9.84
N ALA A 642 18.41 -14.46 -8.91
CA ALA A 642 18.66 -14.64 -7.49
C ALA A 642 17.66 -15.61 -6.84
N LEU A 643 18.12 -16.31 -5.81
CA LEU A 643 17.26 -17.04 -4.90
C LEU A 643 16.79 -16.12 -3.77
N VAL A 644 15.50 -15.81 -3.74
CA VAL A 644 14.89 -14.90 -2.76
C VAL A 644 13.98 -15.69 -1.83
N THR A 645 14.34 -15.74 -0.55
CA THR A 645 13.52 -16.33 0.50
C THR A 645 12.99 -15.26 1.44
N VAL A 646 11.72 -15.33 1.77
CA VAL A 646 11.03 -14.41 2.68
C VAL A 646 10.59 -15.16 3.92
N ASP A 647 11.16 -14.84 5.06
CA ASP A 647 10.73 -15.31 6.36
C ASP A 647 9.71 -14.31 6.93
N ILE A 648 8.48 -14.76 7.19
CA ILE A 648 7.39 -13.94 7.74
C ILE A 648 7.20 -14.30 9.21
N GLU A 649 7.39 -13.33 10.07
CA GLU A 649 7.29 -13.45 11.52
C GLU A 649 6.10 -12.65 12.06
N PRO A 650 5.17 -13.25 12.81
CA PRO A 650 4.14 -12.52 13.51
C PRO A 650 4.76 -11.73 14.68
N VAL A 651 4.31 -10.49 14.85
CA VAL A 651 4.72 -9.63 15.96
C VAL A 651 3.72 -9.77 17.11
N ILE A 652 4.18 -10.32 18.22
CA ILE A 652 3.36 -10.58 19.40
C ILE A 652 3.34 -9.34 20.28
N PHE A 653 2.14 -8.88 20.63
CA PHE A 653 1.92 -7.87 21.67
C PHE A 653 1.57 -8.55 22.99
N GLU A 654 2.00 -7.97 24.10
CA GLU A 654 1.68 -8.48 25.43
C GLU A 654 0.14 -8.49 25.63
N GLY A 655 -0.39 -9.64 26.03
CA GLY A 655 -1.85 -9.84 26.22
C GLY A 655 -2.61 -10.37 25.01
N THR A 656 -1.96 -10.61 23.85
CA THR A 656 -2.60 -11.29 22.71
C THR A 656 -2.38 -12.79 22.74
N GLN A 657 -3.42 -13.59 22.47
CA GLN A 657 -3.38 -15.07 22.51
C GLN A 657 -2.61 -15.71 21.33
N THR A 658 -1.71 -15.00 20.68
CA THR A 658 -0.93 -15.51 19.54
C THR A 658 0.30 -16.32 19.99
N ALA A 659 0.23 -17.03 21.11
CA ALA A 659 1.32 -17.88 21.58
C ALA A 659 1.56 -19.04 20.57
N GLY A 660 2.70 -19.04 19.89
CA GLY A 660 3.21 -20.19 19.15
C GLY A 660 3.14 -20.12 17.63
N ALA A 661 2.85 -18.97 17.01
CA ALA A 661 2.95 -18.84 15.55
C ALA A 661 4.44 -18.87 15.12
N ALA A 662 4.86 -20.01 14.54
CA ALA A 662 6.20 -20.16 13.99
C ALA A 662 6.40 -19.26 12.76
N PRO A 663 7.62 -18.76 12.50
CA PRO A 663 7.94 -18.07 11.25
C PRO A 663 7.60 -18.95 10.04
N ILE A 664 7.05 -18.33 9.01
CA ILE A 664 6.72 -19.02 7.76
C ILE A 664 7.73 -18.58 6.71
N ARG A 665 8.37 -19.56 6.07
CA ARG A 665 9.29 -19.32 4.97
C ARG A 665 8.59 -19.52 3.63
N ILE A 666 8.72 -18.53 2.74
CA ILE A 666 8.17 -18.53 1.39
C ILE A 666 9.29 -18.19 0.41
N GLU A 667 9.34 -18.86 -0.72
CA GLU A 667 10.19 -18.48 -1.84
C GLU A 667 9.46 -17.43 -2.68
N ALA A 668 10.15 -16.34 -3.02
CA ALA A 668 9.60 -15.30 -3.88
C ALA A 668 10.00 -15.57 -5.34
N GLU A 669 9.02 -15.46 -6.23
CA GLU A 669 9.20 -15.69 -7.65
C GLU A 669 9.52 -14.36 -8.38
N PRO A 670 10.34 -14.39 -9.46
CA PRO A 670 10.61 -13.19 -10.25
C PRO A 670 9.34 -12.71 -10.94
N ALA A 671 9.09 -11.39 -10.85
CA ALA A 671 7.95 -10.77 -11.49
C ALA A 671 8.19 -10.57 -12.99
N LEU A 672 7.19 -10.88 -13.81
CA LEU A 672 7.29 -10.68 -15.27
C LEU A 672 7.22 -9.19 -15.68
N SER A 673 6.79 -8.32 -14.78
CA SER A 673 6.53 -6.90 -15.06
C SER A 673 7.74 -6.00 -14.97
N GLU A 674 8.72 -6.32 -14.10
CA GLU A 674 9.88 -5.48 -13.83
C GLU A 674 11.12 -6.35 -13.53
N PRO A 675 12.24 -6.14 -14.23
CA PRO A 675 13.49 -6.85 -13.93
C PRO A 675 13.98 -6.58 -12.50
N GLY A 676 14.50 -7.62 -11.84
CA GLY A 676 15.00 -7.56 -10.47
C GLY A 676 13.92 -7.47 -9.40
N LEU A 677 12.63 -7.56 -9.76
CA LEU A 677 11.52 -7.59 -8.84
C LEU A 677 11.10 -9.04 -8.57
N TYR A 678 11.04 -9.41 -7.29
CA TYR A 678 10.52 -10.71 -6.81
C TYR A 678 9.26 -10.50 -6.00
N GLN A 679 8.34 -11.45 -6.07
CA GLN A 679 7.03 -11.35 -5.45
C GLN A 679 6.67 -12.63 -4.71
N ALA A 680 6.11 -12.48 -3.51
CA ALA A 680 5.54 -13.58 -2.73
C ALA A 680 4.19 -13.15 -2.15
N ALA A 681 3.13 -13.92 -2.39
CA ALA A 681 1.82 -13.65 -1.81
C ALA A 681 1.71 -14.32 -0.43
N TYR A 682 1.13 -13.61 0.54
CA TYR A 682 0.89 -14.12 1.88
C TYR A 682 -0.48 -13.69 2.39
N VAL A 683 -1.19 -14.65 2.99
CA VAL A 683 -2.47 -14.40 3.67
C VAL A 683 -2.23 -14.42 5.18
N PRO A 684 -2.47 -13.29 5.90
CA PRO A 684 -2.32 -13.24 7.35
C PRO A 684 -3.24 -14.22 8.07
N ARG A 685 -2.69 -14.98 9.01
CA ARG A 685 -3.46 -15.99 9.77
C ARG A 685 -4.01 -15.45 11.09
N HIS A 686 -3.45 -14.35 11.59
CA HIS A 686 -3.79 -13.76 12.87
C HIS A 686 -3.89 -12.24 12.74
N THR A 687 -4.68 -11.63 13.60
CA THR A 687 -4.70 -10.17 13.77
C THR A 687 -3.42 -9.74 14.48
N GLY A 688 -2.81 -8.63 14.06
CA GLY A 688 -1.61 -8.07 14.66
C GLY A 688 -0.57 -7.60 13.64
N GLY A 689 0.66 -7.43 14.10
CA GLY A 689 1.79 -7.02 13.27
C GLY A 689 2.47 -8.22 12.61
N TYR A 690 3.06 -7.99 11.45
CA TYR A 690 3.88 -8.95 10.72
C TYR A 690 5.16 -8.29 10.24
N LYS A 691 6.27 -9.02 10.34
CA LYS A 691 7.57 -8.64 9.82
C LYS A 691 8.00 -9.64 8.75
N ALA A 692 8.29 -9.16 7.54
CA ALA A 692 8.89 -9.95 6.47
C ALA A 692 10.40 -9.65 6.40
N ILE A 693 11.22 -10.68 6.42
CA ILE A 693 12.67 -10.62 6.26
C ILE A 693 13.04 -11.34 4.97
N ALA A 694 13.39 -10.58 3.95
CA ALA A 694 13.86 -11.13 2.69
C ALA A 694 15.37 -11.38 2.77
N THR A 695 15.79 -12.61 2.48
CA THR A 695 17.21 -13.01 2.35
C THR A 695 17.46 -13.38 0.89
N VAL A 696 18.46 -12.76 0.29
CA VAL A 696 18.76 -12.90 -1.14
C VAL A 696 20.12 -13.53 -1.31
N LYS A 697 20.19 -14.58 -2.13
CA LYS A 697 21.43 -15.28 -2.50
C LYS A 697 21.56 -15.36 -4.02
N ASN A 698 22.78 -15.32 -4.53
CA ASN A 698 23.00 -15.61 -5.94
C ASN A 698 22.94 -17.13 -6.20
N GLN A 699 23.01 -17.55 -7.48
CA GLN A 699 23.00 -18.96 -7.87
C GLN A 699 24.16 -19.77 -7.27
N ALA A 700 25.27 -19.13 -6.94
CA ALA A 700 26.42 -19.77 -6.28
C ALA A 700 26.26 -19.87 -4.75
N GLY A 701 25.13 -19.40 -4.18
CA GLY A 701 24.85 -19.42 -2.75
C GLY A 701 25.45 -18.27 -1.95
N ALA A 702 26.13 -17.31 -2.59
CA ALA A 702 26.66 -16.13 -1.89
C ALA A 702 25.55 -15.15 -1.52
N ASP A 703 25.64 -14.57 -0.32
CA ASP A 703 24.67 -13.62 0.21
C ASP A 703 24.79 -12.27 -0.55
N LEU A 704 23.70 -11.85 -1.17
CA LEU A 704 23.57 -10.55 -1.84
C LEU A 704 23.03 -9.46 -0.91
N GLY A 705 22.42 -9.84 0.20
CA GLY A 705 21.90 -8.91 1.19
C GLY A 705 20.54 -9.31 1.76
N ARG A 706 20.04 -8.46 2.65
CA ARG A 706 18.76 -8.62 3.33
C ARG A 706 17.92 -7.35 3.23
N GLY A 707 16.60 -7.53 3.19
CA GLY A 707 15.63 -6.45 3.26
C GLY A 707 14.53 -6.79 4.26
N GLU A 708 13.98 -5.80 4.93
CA GLU A 708 12.87 -6.00 5.86
C GLU A 708 11.70 -5.10 5.47
N ALA A 709 10.49 -5.58 5.72
CA ALA A 709 9.27 -4.80 5.58
C ALA A 709 8.26 -5.25 6.65
N GLY A 710 7.35 -4.38 7.05
CA GLY A 710 6.34 -4.71 8.04
C GLY A 710 4.97 -4.18 7.68
N TRP A 711 3.95 -4.89 8.15
CA TRP A 711 2.56 -4.46 8.01
C TRP A 711 1.74 -4.91 9.21
N SER A 712 0.53 -4.39 9.32
CA SER A 712 -0.46 -4.87 10.28
C SER A 712 -1.64 -5.51 9.54
N SER A 713 -2.25 -6.49 10.17
CA SER A 713 -3.49 -7.13 9.74
C SER A 713 -4.50 -7.04 10.87
N ASP A 714 -5.57 -6.31 10.63
CA ASP A 714 -6.64 -6.06 11.61
C ASP A 714 -8.00 -6.54 11.07
N LEU A 715 -8.04 -7.72 10.43
CA LEU A 715 -9.25 -8.27 9.81
C LEU A 715 -10.44 -8.30 10.77
N ALA A 716 -10.23 -8.69 12.03
CA ALA A 716 -11.30 -8.69 13.02
C ALA A 716 -11.83 -7.27 13.31
N ALA A 717 -10.92 -6.28 13.42
CA ALA A 717 -11.33 -4.89 13.65
C ALA A 717 -12.07 -4.30 12.43
N ASP A 718 -11.73 -4.71 11.22
CA ASP A 718 -12.44 -4.30 10.01
C ASP A 718 -13.84 -4.91 9.92
N GLU A 719 -14.03 -6.15 10.39
CA GLU A 719 -15.33 -6.81 10.47
C GLU A 719 -16.26 -6.09 11.46
N PHE A 720 -15.72 -5.59 12.58
CA PHE A 720 -16.46 -4.84 13.58
C PHE A 720 -16.40 -3.32 13.41
N ARG A 721 -15.99 -2.81 12.23
CA ARG A 721 -15.93 -1.36 11.97
C ARG A 721 -17.29 -0.69 12.08
N SER A 722 -18.34 -1.37 11.67
CA SER A 722 -19.74 -0.92 11.82
C SER A 722 -20.58 -2.07 12.36
N LEU A 723 -21.21 -1.83 13.49
CA LEU A 723 -22.16 -2.79 14.08
C LEU A 723 -23.60 -2.54 13.64
N VAL A 724 -23.89 -1.42 13.00
CA VAL A 724 -25.19 -1.14 12.40
C VAL A 724 -25.28 -1.85 11.06
N PRO A 725 -26.36 -2.61 10.79
CA PRO A 725 -26.52 -3.27 9.50
C PRO A 725 -26.50 -2.29 8.33
N ASN A 726 -25.78 -2.61 7.28
CA ASN A 726 -25.66 -1.79 6.09
C ASN A 726 -26.82 -2.04 5.12
N VAL A 727 -27.99 -1.59 5.52
CA VAL A 727 -29.24 -1.76 4.75
C VAL A 727 -29.15 -1.06 3.40
N ALA A 728 -28.44 0.07 3.32
CA ALA A 728 -28.30 0.82 2.07
C ALA A 728 -27.58 0.00 0.98
N LEU A 729 -26.51 -0.72 1.34
CA LEU A 729 -25.83 -1.64 0.42
C LEU A 729 -26.77 -2.77 -0.02
N LEU A 730 -27.52 -3.37 0.91
CA LEU A 730 -28.43 -4.48 0.60
C LEU A 730 -29.61 -4.02 -0.28
N GLU A 731 -30.14 -2.83 -0.06
CA GLU A 731 -31.17 -2.21 -0.93
C GLU A 731 -30.59 -1.93 -2.34
N GLU A 732 -29.34 -1.48 -2.43
CA GLU A 732 -28.69 -1.28 -3.72
C GLU A 732 -28.46 -2.59 -4.47
N ILE A 733 -27.99 -3.65 -3.81
CA ILE A 733 -27.81 -4.99 -4.38
C ILE A 733 -29.16 -5.51 -4.91
N ALA A 734 -30.20 -5.46 -4.10
CA ALA A 734 -31.54 -5.88 -4.48
C ALA A 734 -32.04 -5.12 -5.71
N ARG A 735 -32.03 -3.80 -5.67
CA ARG A 735 -32.51 -2.93 -6.75
C ARG A 735 -31.75 -3.18 -8.07
N ARG A 736 -30.42 -3.31 -8.03
CA ARG A 736 -29.58 -3.49 -9.25
C ARG A 736 -29.70 -4.88 -9.86
N SER A 737 -29.98 -5.91 -9.04
CA SER A 737 -30.20 -7.28 -9.52
C SER A 737 -31.67 -7.53 -9.92
N GLY A 738 -32.59 -6.63 -9.64
CA GLY A 738 -34.04 -6.80 -9.90
C GLY A 738 -34.78 -7.59 -8.81
N GLY A 739 -34.17 -7.74 -7.62
CA GLY A 739 -34.79 -8.33 -6.43
C GLY A 739 -35.35 -7.27 -5.47
N GLU A 740 -35.68 -7.68 -4.27
CA GLU A 740 -36.15 -6.83 -3.18
C GLU A 740 -35.62 -7.30 -1.83
N VAL A 741 -35.51 -6.38 -0.85
CA VAL A 741 -35.11 -6.74 0.52
C VAL A 741 -36.30 -7.39 1.24
N ILE A 742 -36.09 -8.59 1.78
CA ILE A 742 -37.12 -9.36 2.44
C ILE A 742 -37.00 -9.25 3.96
N PRO A 743 -37.98 -8.72 4.68
CA PRO A 743 -38.03 -8.83 6.13
C PRO A 743 -38.09 -10.29 6.58
N ALA A 744 -37.30 -10.66 7.61
CA ALA A 744 -37.23 -12.05 8.11
C ALA A 744 -38.64 -12.63 8.44
N ALA A 745 -39.55 -11.82 8.97
CA ALA A 745 -40.94 -12.21 9.28
C ALA A 745 -41.77 -12.55 8.02
N ASN A 746 -41.37 -12.11 6.84
CA ASN A 746 -42.10 -12.30 5.59
C ASN A 746 -41.59 -13.43 4.71
N LEU A 747 -40.58 -14.20 5.16
CA LEU A 747 -39.96 -15.28 4.39
C LEU A 747 -40.94 -16.36 3.95
N ASP A 748 -41.88 -16.74 4.81
CA ASP A 748 -42.93 -17.73 4.44
C ASP A 748 -43.84 -17.23 3.31
N ALA A 749 -44.23 -15.95 3.36
CA ALA A 749 -45.03 -15.34 2.30
C ALA A 749 -44.23 -15.17 1.00
N PHE A 750 -42.98 -14.81 1.11
CA PHE A 750 -42.03 -14.72 -0.02
C PHE A 750 -41.82 -16.09 -0.70
N ALA A 751 -41.53 -17.14 0.07
CA ALA A 751 -41.29 -18.50 -0.45
C ALA A 751 -42.48 -19.01 -1.28
N ARG A 752 -43.70 -18.69 -0.89
CA ARG A 752 -44.93 -19.05 -1.61
C ARG A 752 -45.20 -18.20 -2.86
N LYS A 753 -44.66 -16.96 -2.89
CA LYS A 753 -44.84 -16.01 -3.99
C LYS A 753 -43.77 -16.04 -5.02
N LEU A 754 -42.60 -16.61 -4.71
CA LEU A 754 -41.43 -16.61 -5.60
C LEU A 754 -41.78 -17.30 -6.92
N GLY A 755 -41.88 -16.48 -7.97
CA GLY A 755 -42.08 -16.96 -9.34
C GLY A 755 -40.78 -17.53 -9.87
N TYR A 756 -40.85 -18.65 -10.58
CA TYR A 756 -39.68 -19.23 -11.22
C TYR A 756 -39.63 -18.83 -12.71
N PRO A 757 -38.44 -18.48 -13.23
CA PRO A 757 -38.30 -18.36 -14.66
C PRO A 757 -38.51 -19.75 -15.30
N ARG A 758 -39.27 -19.77 -16.38
CA ARG A 758 -39.59 -20.99 -17.08
C ARG A 758 -38.35 -21.64 -17.64
N ALA A 759 -37.93 -22.77 -17.10
CA ALA A 759 -37.00 -23.63 -17.84
C ALA A 759 -37.82 -24.27 -18.98
N PRO A 760 -37.46 -24.06 -20.24
CA PRO A 760 -38.12 -24.77 -21.33
C PRO A 760 -37.77 -26.24 -21.21
N ILE A 761 -38.72 -27.05 -20.76
CA ILE A 761 -38.68 -28.49 -20.89
C ILE A 761 -39.79 -28.86 -21.87
N ASP A 762 -39.44 -29.33 -23.04
CA ASP A 762 -40.34 -29.95 -23.99
C ASP A 762 -40.79 -31.33 -23.41
N ASP A 763 -41.75 -31.30 -22.49
CA ASP A 763 -42.48 -32.52 -22.15
C ASP A 763 -43.58 -32.72 -23.22
N LEU A 764 -43.36 -33.69 -24.10
CA LEU A 764 -44.39 -34.28 -24.93
C LEU A 764 -45.44 -34.91 -23.99
N LEU A 765 -46.57 -34.27 -23.86
CA LEU A 765 -47.78 -34.87 -23.30
C LEU A 765 -48.57 -35.53 -24.42
#